data_e431e1a65a0e6fe60c77c1c927469506
#
_entry.id   e431e1a65a0e6fe60c77c1c927469506
#
_cell.length_a   1.000
_cell.length_b   1.000
_cell.length_c   1.000
_cell.angle_alpha   90.00
_cell.angle_beta   90.00
_cell.angle_gamma   90.00
#
_symmetry.space_group_name_H-M   'P 1'
#
loop_
_entity.id
_entity.type
_entity.pdbx_description
1 polymer ?
#
loop_
_entity_poly.entity_id
_entity_poly.type
_entity_poly.pdbx_seq_one_letter_code
_entity_poly.pdbx_strand_id
1 'polypeptide(L)'
;MSLAHNDGTFDDKFAMEGLTFDDVLIIPAASSVLPSDVSTQTRLTRTISLGIPVVSAAMDTVTEARLAIALAREGGIGIIHRNLSIEDQAREVNEVKCSESEMITAAKDEHGRLRVGAAVGVGPDTDARCAALIEAGVDVLVVDTSHAHSRMVLDTIERIKERFGRQVQLIGGNVVTAEATEALIQAGVDAVKVGIGAGCFAAGTRVLMANSTYKNIEDIQSGDRVINMNGEPVTVVKAWCTGIREVMTLRHTASYRETQVTPDHRYLVGDLTTVNASTLASRGYVRILENPTRLAVSKIRWKEISESERDTMLLPRYIAFELPQGFEIDLREFAIRQDKQLARYKTTITDSYELGYVFGTFLGDGHAFIAPSRNSEIGRASWYFAIHEQAITEKLVHCLKEVTGIDAALTHDKSIIAINLYSLQWARLFSQFGKRHEKHLPVRYLSANRRYLQGLFDGLIDSDGCLSSDGRFDFCNTSQPLVELFNVLCYLLEGSFPNSATRKASAGGLKGASDDRCHASYHSRLNVSHEQRLLSKYQVVKHLASHRLNIAVPVYDIEVDCPTHSFIADNAIVHNSICTTRIIAGVGVPQVTAIYDCARAARPYGVPIIGDGGIQYSGDIAKAIAAGADTVMLGSLLAGVDESPGDLIISHGERFKDYRGMGSVGAMKQRSYSKDRYLQGDIVDESRLIAEGIEARVPYKGMLGPLVYQLVGGLRQAMGYAGAATVRELQENARFVRISSAGLRESHPHDVMVMQEAPNDGLQR
;
A
#
# COMPACT_ATOMS: atom_id res chain seq x y z
N MET A 1 16.66 -28.28 24.11
CA MET A 1 16.55 -27.36 25.25
C MET A 1 15.08 -27.34 25.64
N SER A 2 14.79 -27.75 26.88
CA SER A 2 13.43 -27.89 27.42
C SER A 2 12.77 -26.51 27.52
N LEU A 3 11.55 -26.39 27.01
CA LEU A 3 10.66 -25.26 27.24
C LEU A 3 10.29 -25.25 28.76
N ALA A 4 10.85 -24.32 29.51
CA ALA A 4 10.38 -24.02 30.85
C ALA A 4 9.00 -23.36 30.76
N HIS A 5 8.04 -23.84 31.50
CA HIS A 5 6.77 -23.13 31.75
C HIS A 5 7.08 -21.82 32.45
N ASN A 6 6.53 -20.76 31.93
CA ASN A 6 6.79 -19.41 32.36
C ASN A 6 5.54 -18.77 32.98
N ASP A 7 5.73 -18.05 34.06
CA ASP A 7 4.66 -17.43 34.88
C ASP A 7 4.22 -16.09 34.29
N GLY A 8 3.68 -16.09 33.07
CA GLY A 8 2.84 -15.02 32.51
C GLY A 8 3.37 -13.59 32.67
N THR A 9 4.65 -13.34 32.40
CA THR A 9 5.21 -11.98 32.34
C THR A 9 5.00 -11.36 30.93
N PHE A 10 5.04 -10.05 30.80
CA PHE A 10 4.80 -9.31 29.57
C PHE A 10 5.75 -9.72 28.42
N ASP A 11 6.95 -10.20 28.73
CA ASP A 11 7.97 -10.67 27.78
C ASP A 11 7.55 -11.94 27.01
N ASP A 12 6.62 -12.75 27.52
CA ASP A 12 6.13 -13.97 26.84
C ASP A 12 5.22 -13.69 25.64
N LYS A 13 4.73 -12.45 25.50
CA LYS A 13 3.91 -12.07 24.34
C LYS A 13 4.72 -11.83 23.07
N PHE A 14 6.02 -11.60 23.18
CA PHE A 14 6.94 -11.38 22.06
C PHE A 14 7.85 -12.59 21.87
N ALA A 15 7.29 -13.67 21.35
CA ALA A 15 7.93 -14.99 21.35
C ALA A 15 9.14 -15.12 20.42
N MET A 16 9.22 -14.34 19.31
CA MET A 16 10.31 -14.49 18.34
C MET A 16 10.43 -13.30 17.37
N GLU A 17 11.58 -13.16 16.73
CA GLU A 17 11.79 -12.31 15.55
C GLU A 17 11.44 -13.10 14.29
N GLY A 18 10.53 -12.56 13.45
CA GLY A 18 10.11 -13.18 12.20
C GLY A 18 10.95 -12.71 11.01
N LEU A 19 11.36 -13.63 10.13
CA LEU A 19 12.16 -13.36 8.93
C LEU A 19 11.36 -13.61 7.65
N THR A 20 11.48 -12.69 6.67
CA THR A 20 10.95 -12.85 5.31
C THR A 20 12.04 -13.31 4.33
N PHE A 21 11.70 -13.49 3.05
CA PHE A 21 12.70 -13.83 2.03
C PHE A 21 13.76 -12.73 1.84
N ASP A 22 13.41 -11.48 2.08
CA ASP A 22 14.27 -10.32 1.89
C ASP A 22 15.24 -10.10 3.08
N ASP A 23 15.01 -10.76 4.21
CA ASP A 23 15.87 -10.69 5.38
C ASP A 23 17.05 -11.67 5.35
N VAL A 24 17.09 -12.59 4.38
CA VAL A 24 18.08 -13.68 4.35
C VAL A 24 18.65 -13.96 2.97
N LEU A 25 19.90 -14.45 2.94
CA LEU A 25 20.51 -15.10 1.78
C LEU A 25 21.00 -16.49 2.16
N ILE A 26 21.03 -17.41 1.16
CA ILE A 26 21.67 -18.72 1.32
C ILE A 26 23.18 -18.51 1.23
N ILE A 27 23.94 -19.05 2.20
CA ILE A 27 25.40 -18.98 2.21
C ILE A 27 25.95 -19.99 1.17
N PRO A 28 26.77 -19.54 0.22
CA PRO A 28 27.45 -20.47 -0.71
C PRO A 28 28.33 -21.49 0.04
N ALA A 29 28.36 -22.69 -0.47
CA ALA A 29 29.18 -23.77 0.07
C ALA A 29 30.17 -24.30 -1.00
N ALA A 30 31.16 -25.07 -0.58
CA ALA A 30 32.01 -25.82 -1.53
C ALA A 30 31.12 -26.78 -2.34
N SER A 31 31.19 -26.69 -3.66
CA SER A 31 30.32 -27.43 -4.55
C SER A 31 31.13 -28.20 -5.59
N SER A 32 30.76 -29.46 -5.78
CA SER A 32 31.13 -30.26 -6.92
C SER A 32 29.94 -30.56 -7.86
N VAL A 33 28.80 -29.89 -7.60
CA VAL A 33 27.54 -30.12 -8.32
C VAL A 33 27.33 -28.99 -9.32
N LEU A 34 27.13 -29.34 -10.60
CA LEU A 34 26.78 -28.37 -11.64
C LEU A 34 25.26 -28.14 -11.64
N PRO A 35 24.77 -26.92 -11.95
CA PRO A 35 23.33 -26.65 -12.05
C PRO A 35 22.57 -27.55 -13.04
N SER A 36 23.26 -28.12 -14.05
CA SER A 36 22.72 -29.11 -14.98
C SER A 36 22.44 -30.48 -14.34
N ASP A 37 23.20 -30.82 -13.30
CA ASP A 37 23.23 -32.15 -12.72
C ASP A 37 22.34 -32.30 -11.49
N VAL A 38 21.76 -31.19 -11.01
CA VAL A 38 20.87 -31.21 -9.85
C VAL A 38 19.51 -31.79 -10.19
N SER A 39 18.94 -32.54 -9.26
CA SER A 39 17.56 -33.02 -9.32
C SER A 39 16.64 -32.10 -8.55
N THR A 40 15.67 -31.48 -9.24
CA THR A 40 14.59 -30.68 -8.63
C THR A 40 13.41 -31.52 -8.22
N GLN A 41 13.50 -32.85 -8.35
CA GLN A 41 12.44 -33.77 -7.90
C GLN A 41 12.17 -33.61 -6.41
N THR A 42 10.89 -33.54 -6.05
CA THR A 42 10.45 -33.31 -4.68
C THR A 42 9.13 -34.03 -4.38
N ARG A 43 8.70 -33.99 -3.11
CA ARG A 43 7.43 -34.55 -2.68
C ARG A 43 6.37 -33.45 -2.53
N LEU A 44 5.20 -33.68 -3.12
CA LEU A 44 4.03 -32.85 -2.86
C LEU A 44 3.27 -33.35 -1.61
N THR A 45 3.11 -34.67 -1.50
CA THR A 45 2.48 -35.36 -0.38
C THR A 45 3.34 -36.54 0.05
N ARG A 46 2.87 -37.36 1.00
CA ARG A 46 3.60 -38.57 1.41
C ARG A 46 3.88 -39.52 0.26
N THR A 47 3.02 -39.58 -0.76
CA THR A 47 3.11 -40.55 -1.87
C THR A 47 3.22 -39.92 -3.26
N ILE A 48 2.85 -38.66 -3.43
CA ILE A 48 2.94 -37.93 -4.70
C ILE A 48 4.27 -37.20 -4.80
N SER A 49 5.05 -37.52 -5.84
CA SER A 49 6.27 -36.79 -6.20
C SER A 49 6.06 -35.94 -7.46
N LEU A 50 6.77 -34.82 -7.55
CA LEU A 50 6.79 -33.90 -8.69
C LEU A 50 8.21 -33.76 -9.24
N GLY A 51 8.33 -33.49 -10.54
CA GLY A 51 9.62 -33.21 -11.20
C GLY A 51 10.22 -31.85 -10.84
N ILE A 52 9.36 -30.89 -10.53
CA ILE A 52 9.72 -29.52 -10.09
C ILE A 52 8.90 -29.11 -8.86
N PRO A 53 9.44 -28.29 -7.94
CA PRO A 53 8.77 -27.94 -6.70
C PRO A 53 7.72 -26.80 -6.85
N VAL A 54 6.96 -26.79 -7.96
CA VAL A 54 6.04 -25.71 -8.29
C VAL A 54 4.60 -26.20 -8.28
N VAL A 55 3.76 -25.52 -7.51
CA VAL A 55 2.30 -25.72 -7.40
C VAL A 55 1.59 -24.43 -7.77
N SER A 56 0.54 -24.45 -8.59
CA SER A 56 -0.24 -23.24 -8.84
C SER A 56 -1.36 -23.08 -7.83
N ALA A 57 -1.62 -21.82 -7.43
CA ALA A 57 -2.59 -21.48 -6.38
C ALA A 57 -4.03 -21.74 -6.83
N ALA A 58 -4.86 -22.20 -5.90
CA ALA A 58 -6.29 -22.47 -6.11
C ALA A 58 -7.12 -21.16 -6.14
N MET A 59 -6.87 -20.32 -7.14
CA MET A 59 -7.51 -19.01 -7.32
C MET A 59 -8.19 -18.94 -8.69
N ASP A 60 -9.35 -18.30 -8.75
CA ASP A 60 -10.21 -18.24 -9.94
C ASP A 60 -9.65 -17.37 -11.09
N THR A 61 -8.57 -16.66 -10.84
CA THR A 61 -7.78 -15.94 -11.85
C THR A 61 -6.40 -16.57 -12.11
N VAL A 62 -6.14 -17.76 -11.54
CA VAL A 62 -4.86 -18.45 -11.67
C VAL A 62 -5.03 -19.85 -12.28
N THR A 63 -5.81 -20.75 -11.64
CA THR A 63 -5.77 -22.18 -11.99
C THR A 63 -7.12 -22.74 -12.39
N GLU A 64 -7.29 -22.97 -13.67
CA GLU A 64 -8.28 -23.86 -14.30
C GLU A 64 -7.54 -24.91 -15.15
N ALA A 65 -8.26 -25.76 -15.89
CA ALA A 65 -7.70 -26.87 -16.63
C ALA A 65 -6.50 -26.50 -17.52
N ARG A 66 -6.60 -25.40 -18.28
CA ARG A 66 -5.52 -24.95 -19.19
C ARG A 66 -4.18 -24.76 -18.50
N LEU A 67 -4.16 -24.03 -17.38
CA LEU A 67 -2.94 -23.80 -16.61
C LEU A 67 -2.50 -25.08 -15.92
N ALA A 68 -3.42 -25.87 -15.36
CA ALA A 68 -3.09 -27.13 -14.71
C ALA A 68 -2.42 -28.13 -15.69
N ILE A 69 -2.91 -28.23 -16.93
CA ILE A 69 -2.34 -29.05 -17.99
C ILE A 69 -0.91 -28.56 -18.32
N ALA A 70 -0.75 -27.25 -18.55
CA ALA A 70 0.55 -26.68 -18.91
C ALA A 70 1.58 -26.91 -17.79
N LEU A 71 1.21 -26.66 -16.53
CA LEU A 71 2.11 -26.84 -15.38
C LEU A 71 2.46 -28.32 -15.14
N ALA A 72 1.48 -29.23 -15.29
CA ALA A 72 1.72 -30.66 -15.18
C ALA A 72 2.69 -31.17 -16.28
N ARG A 73 2.63 -30.62 -17.49
CA ARG A 73 3.58 -30.91 -18.57
C ARG A 73 5.01 -30.51 -18.22
N GLU A 74 5.20 -29.41 -17.51
CA GLU A 74 6.50 -28.96 -17.01
C GLU A 74 6.99 -29.74 -15.77
N GLY A 75 6.17 -30.64 -15.21
CA GLY A 75 6.51 -31.48 -14.05
C GLY A 75 6.02 -30.97 -12.69
N GLY A 76 5.26 -29.89 -12.65
CA GLY A 76 4.56 -29.36 -11.47
C GLY A 76 3.13 -29.88 -11.33
N ILE A 77 2.27 -29.16 -10.59
CA ILE A 77 0.84 -29.53 -10.42
C ILE A 77 -0.01 -28.28 -10.27
N GLY A 78 -1.18 -28.26 -10.95
CA GLY A 78 -2.21 -27.25 -10.78
C GLY A 78 -3.26 -27.66 -9.75
N ILE A 79 -3.70 -26.70 -8.90
CA ILE A 79 -4.80 -26.90 -7.97
C ILE A 79 -6.01 -26.13 -8.47
N ILE A 80 -7.00 -26.83 -9.03
CA ILE A 80 -8.25 -26.24 -9.55
C ILE A 80 -9.00 -25.57 -8.37
N HIS A 81 -9.39 -24.30 -8.58
CA HIS A 81 -10.09 -23.54 -7.55
C HIS A 81 -11.52 -24.03 -7.33
N ARG A 82 -12.11 -23.78 -6.16
CA ARG A 82 -13.46 -24.21 -5.79
C ARG A 82 -14.55 -23.15 -6.02
N ASN A 83 -14.21 -22.00 -6.59
CA ASN A 83 -15.21 -20.97 -6.95
C ASN A 83 -15.96 -21.38 -8.25
N LEU A 84 -16.42 -22.62 -8.29
CA LEU A 84 -17.13 -23.32 -9.35
C LEU A 84 -18.23 -24.18 -8.75
N SER A 85 -19.26 -24.56 -9.54
CA SER A 85 -20.18 -25.63 -9.16
C SER A 85 -19.43 -26.96 -8.96
N ILE A 86 -20.02 -27.91 -8.31
CA ILE A 86 -19.40 -29.24 -8.12
C ILE A 86 -19.13 -29.89 -9.49
N GLU A 87 -20.09 -29.78 -10.39
CA GLU A 87 -20.06 -30.36 -11.74
C GLU A 87 -19.01 -29.65 -12.61
N ASP A 88 -18.92 -28.29 -12.54
CA ASP A 88 -17.94 -27.53 -13.31
C ASP A 88 -16.53 -27.82 -12.82
N GLN A 89 -16.27 -27.87 -11.51
CA GLN A 89 -14.95 -28.18 -10.98
C GLN A 89 -14.52 -29.63 -11.34
N ALA A 90 -15.44 -30.57 -11.26
CA ALA A 90 -15.18 -31.95 -11.68
C ALA A 90 -14.90 -32.07 -13.19
N ARG A 91 -15.55 -31.24 -14.02
CA ARG A 91 -15.27 -31.14 -15.47
C ARG A 91 -13.86 -30.61 -15.74
N GLU A 92 -13.42 -29.55 -15.03
CA GLU A 92 -12.05 -29.04 -15.13
C GLU A 92 -11.02 -30.10 -14.77
N VAL A 93 -11.23 -30.88 -13.70
CA VAL A 93 -10.37 -32.01 -13.32
C VAL A 93 -10.35 -33.06 -14.42
N ASN A 94 -11.51 -33.47 -14.94
CA ASN A 94 -11.61 -34.46 -16.01
C ASN A 94 -10.91 -33.99 -17.31
N GLU A 95 -10.98 -32.71 -17.65
CA GLU A 95 -10.27 -32.15 -18.81
C GLU A 95 -8.75 -32.35 -18.67
N VAL A 96 -8.18 -32.10 -17.47
CA VAL A 96 -6.76 -32.38 -17.21
C VAL A 96 -6.47 -33.87 -17.36
N LYS A 97 -7.32 -34.75 -16.80
CA LYS A 97 -7.11 -36.20 -16.84
C LYS A 97 -7.26 -36.81 -18.23
N CYS A 98 -8.04 -36.20 -19.10
CA CYS A 98 -8.19 -36.60 -20.51
C CYS A 98 -7.09 -36.04 -21.43
N SER A 99 -6.30 -35.07 -20.91
CA SER A 99 -5.24 -34.45 -21.72
C SER A 99 -4.00 -35.33 -21.81
N GLU A 100 -3.55 -35.59 -23.02
CA GLU A 100 -2.34 -36.39 -23.28
C GLU A 100 -1.07 -35.50 -23.22
N SER A 101 0.05 -36.14 -22.88
CA SER A 101 1.38 -35.52 -22.94
C SER A 101 2.45 -36.57 -23.22
N GLU A 102 3.26 -36.32 -24.23
CA GLU A 102 4.46 -37.15 -24.52
C GLU A 102 5.71 -36.66 -23.77
N MET A 103 5.63 -35.54 -23.06
CA MET A 103 6.78 -34.97 -22.35
C MET A 103 7.22 -35.89 -21.22
N ILE A 104 8.53 -36.23 -21.21
CA ILE A 104 9.16 -37.07 -20.19
C ILE A 104 9.12 -36.39 -18.81
N THR A 105 9.18 -35.05 -18.79
CA THR A 105 9.13 -34.23 -17.57
C THR A 105 7.76 -34.15 -16.93
N ALA A 106 6.71 -34.53 -17.65
CA ALA A 106 5.32 -34.34 -17.19
C ALA A 106 5.03 -35.12 -15.89
N ALA A 107 4.36 -34.43 -14.95
CA ALA A 107 3.84 -35.05 -13.73
C ALA A 107 2.64 -35.94 -14.06
N LYS A 108 2.83 -37.25 -14.00
CA LYS A 108 1.83 -38.26 -14.37
C LYS A 108 1.49 -39.18 -13.20
N ASP A 109 0.28 -39.69 -13.21
CA ASP A 109 -0.17 -40.75 -12.30
C ASP A 109 0.29 -42.13 -12.80
N GLU A 110 -0.06 -43.19 -12.07
CA GLU A 110 0.27 -44.57 -12.41
C GLU A 110 -0.36 -45.07 -13.72
N HIS A 111 -1.40 -44.37 -14.22
CA HIS A 111 -2.07 -44.63 -15.48
C HIS A 111 -1.51 -43.78 -16.64
N GLY A 112 -0.47 -43.02 -16.41
CA GLY A 112 0.13 -42.15 -17.42
C GLY A 112 -0.64 -40.83 -17.69
N ARG A 113 -1.69 -40.50 -16.91
CA ARG A 113 -2.49 -39.29 -17.04
C ARG A 113 -1.84 -38.15 -16.25
N LEU A 114 -2.01 -36.89 -16.71
CA LEU A 114 -1.50 -35.71 -16.02
C LEU A 114 -2.06 -35.60 -14.59
N ARG A 115 -1.20 -35.20 -13.65
CA ARG A 115 -1.61 -34.98 -12.25
C ARG A 115 -2.32 -33.65 -12.08
N VAL A 116 -3.37 -33.66 -11.25
CA VAL A 116 -4.15 -32.46 -10.92
C VAL A 116 -4.66 -32.54 -9.49
N GLY A 117 -4.64 -31.41 -8.80
CA GLY A 117 -5.29 -31.23 -7.51
C GLY A 117 -6.56 -30.36 -7.62
N ALA A 118 -7.39 -30.41 -6.60
CA ALA A 118 -8.57 -29.54 -6.50
C ALA A 118 -8.80 -29.07 -5.07
N ALA A 119 -9.18 -27.80 -4.93
CA ALA A 119 -9.51 -27.21 -3.64
C ALA A 119 -10.94 -27.57 -3.21
N VAL A 120 -11.12 -27.84 -1.91
CA VAL A 120 -12.39 -28.05 -1.24
C VAL A 120 -12.48 -27.13 -0.01
N GLY A 121 -13.70 -26.86 0.44
CA GLY A 121 -13.95 -26.04 1.63
C GLY A 121 -14.30 -26.87 2.85
N VAL A 122 -14.96 -26.18 3.80
CA VAL A 122 -15.48 -26.76 5.05
C VAL A 122 -17.02 -26.66 5.14
N GLY A 123 -17.65 -26.25 4.04
CA GLY A 123 -19.09 -26.06 3.93
C GLY A 123 -19.90 -27.39 3.84
N PRO A 124 -21.21 -27.30 3.78
CA PRO A 124 -22.11 -28.48 3.73
C PRO A 124 -21.99 -29.27 2.42
N ASP A 125 -21.48 -28.68 1.34
CA ASP A 125 -21.25 -29.30 0.04
C ASP A 125 -19.94 -30.11 -0.06
N THR A 126 -19.09 -30.03 0.95
CA THR A 126 -17.71 -30.58 0.93
C THR A 126 -17.70 -32.07 0.59
N ASP A 127 -18.55 -32.89 1.20
CA ASP A 127 -18.54 -34.35 0.98
C ASP A 127 -19.00 -34.71 -0.44
N ALA A 128 -20.03 -34.03 -0.97
CA ALA A 128 -20.50 -34.21 -2.34
C ALA A 128 -19.45 -33.78 -3.36
N ARG A 129 -18.76 -32.66 -3.10
CA ARG A 129 -17.67 -32.14 -3.92
C ARG A 129 -16.46 -33.08 -3.94
N CYS A 130 -16.05 -33.59 -2.77
CA CYS A 130 -15.00 -34.60 -2.69
C CYS A 130 -15.33 -35.85 -3.52
N ALA A 131 -16.54 -36.37 -3.40
CA ALA A 131 -16.96 -37.54 -4.17
C ALA A 131 -16.91 -37.31 -5.68
N ALA A 132 -17.45 -36.21 -6.18
CA ALA A 132 -17.44 -35.86 -7.60
C ALA A 132 -16.02 -35.65 -8.15
N LEU A 133 -15.12 -35.01 -7.38
CA LEU A 133 -13.72 -34.80 -7.76
C LEU A 133 -12.95 -36.12 -7.81
N ILE A 134 -13.18 -37.04 -6.88
CA ILE A 134 -12.57 -38.35 -6.87
C ILE A 134 -13.05 -39.19 -8.08
N GLU A 135 -14.35 -39.14 -8.40
CA GLU A 135 -14.91 -39.79 -9.59
C GLU A 135 -14.29 -39.22 -10.88
N ALA A 136 -14.01 -37.89 -10.93
CA ALA A 136 -13.29 -37.25 -12.04
C ALA A 136 -11.80 -37.62 -12.09
N GLY A 137 -11.27 -38.33 -11.07
CA GLY A 137 -9.89 -38.83 -11.03
C GLY A 137 -8.85 -37.84 -10.45
N VAL A 138 -9.25 -36.94 -9.57
CA VAL A 138 -8.32 -36.01 -8.89
C VAL A 138 -7.23 -36.78 -8.11
N ASP A 139 -5.98 -36.33 -8.16
CA ASP A 139 -4.86 -36.97 -7.44
C ASP A 139 -4.75 -36.50 -5.99
N VAL A 140 -5.11 -35.26 -5.71
CA VAL A 140 -4.99 -34.65 -4.39
C VAL A 140 -6.10 -33.63 -4.14
N LEU A 141 -6.69 -33.68 -2.96
CA LEU A 141 -7.63 -32.68 -2.46
C LEU A 141 -6.88 -31.68 -1.55
N VAL A 142 -7.26 -30.41 -1.62
CA VAL A 142 -6.70 -29.35 -0.78
C VAL A 142 -7.82 -28.71 0.03
N VAL A 143 -7.84 -28.95 1.34
CA VAL A 143 -8.71 -28.21 2.27
C VAL A 143 -8.10 -26.82 2.46
N ASP A 144 -8.66 -25.85 1.73
CA ASP A 144 -8.08 -24.52 1.55
C ASP A 144 -8.87 -23.47 2.34
N THR A 145 -8.30 -23.02 3.47
CA THR A 145 -8.89 -22.05 4.40
C THR A 145 -7.89 -20.94 4.75
N SER A 146 -8.38 -19.79 5.21
CA SER A 146 -7.52 -18.69 5.68
C SER A 146 -6.82 -19.03 7.00
N HIS A 147 -7.43 -19.89 7.84
CA HIS A 147 -6.90 -20.33 9.13
C HIS A 147 -7.32 -21.79 9.41
N ALA A 148 -6.39 -22.72 9.15
CA ALA A 148 -6.69 -24.14 9.28
C ALA A 148 -6.58 -24.67 10.71
N HIS A 149 -5.98 -23.93 11.65
CA HIS A 149 -5.94 -24.30 13.07
C HIS A 149 -7.25 -23.95 13.79
N SER A 150 -8.37 -24.34 13.21
CA SER A 150 -9.70 -24.18 13.80
C SER A 150 -10.39 -25.54 13.94
N ARG A 151 -11.19 -25.72 14.97
CA ARG A 151 -11.87 -27.01 15.27
C ARG A 151 -12.68 -27.52 14.08
N MET A 152 -13.45 -26.64 13.44
CA MET A 152 -14.27 -26.99 12.28
C MET A 152 -13.43 -27.49 11.09
N VAL A 153 -12.25 -26.93 10.85
CA VAL A 153 -11.34 -27.36 9.77
C VAL A 153 -10.73 -28.71 10.10
N LEU A 154 -10.25 -28.90 11.35
CA LEU A 154 -9.68 -30.17 11.81
C LEU A 154 -10.71 -31.30 11.72
N ASP A 155 -11.94 -31.11 12.23
CA ASP A 155 -13.03 -32.11 12.16
C ASP A 155 -13.40 -32.42 10.70
N THR A 156 -13.33 -31.41 9.79
CA THR A 156 -13.59 -31.66 8.36
C THR A 156 -12.47 -32.49 7.72
N ILE A 157 -11.19 -32.21 8.05
CA ILE A 157 -10.05 -33.00 7.57
C ILE A 157 -10.15 -34.45 8.04
N GLU A 158 -10.42 -34.69 9.35
CA GLU A 158 -10.62 -36.01 9.91
C GLU A 158 -11.73 -36.77 9.17
N ARG A 159 -12.91 -36.16 8.97
CA ARG A 159 -14.05 -36.72 8.25
C ARG A 159 -13.73 -37.07 6.80
N ILE A 160 -13.03 -36.16 6.05
CA ILE A 160 -12.62 -36.44 4.66
C ILE A 160 -11.63 -37.60 4.65
N LYS A 161 -10.67 -37.61 5.59
CA LYS A 161 -9.66 -38.67 5.67
C LYS A 161 -10.25 -40.03 6.01
N GLU A 162 -11.19 -40.09 6.94
CA GLU A 162 -11.89 -41.33 7.26
C GLU A 162 -12.69 -41.87 6.06
N ARG A 163 -13.40 -40.99 5.34
CA ARG A 163 -14.28 -41.37 4.26
C ARG A 163 -13.57 -41.68 2.94
N PHE A 164 -12.60 -40.85 2.58
CA PHE A 164 -11.98 -40.85 1.25
C PHE A 164 -10.44 -41.05 1.26
N GLY A 165 -9.80 -41.05 2.42
CA GLY A 165 -8.33 -41.03 2.52
C GLY A 165 -7.61 -42.27 1.97
N ARG A 166 -8.34 -43.34 1.61
CA ARG A 166 -7.79 -44.50 0.90
C ARG A 166 -7.75 -44.27 -0.63
N GLN A 167 -8.51 -43.32 -1.15
CA GLN A 167 -8.69 -43.07 -2.58
C GLN A 167 -7.91 -41.86 -3.06
N VAL A 168 -7.66 -40.90 -2.18
CA VAL A 168 -7.04 -39.60 -2.55
C VAL A 168 -6.15 -39.11 -1.44
N GLN A 169 -5.07 -38.36 -1.79
CA GLN A 169 -4.22 -37.66 -0.85
C GLN A 169 -4.85 -36.34 -0.41
N LEU A 170 -4.54 -35.86 0.80
CA LEU A 170 -5.15 -34.67 1.39
C LEU A 170 -4.11 -33.67 1.86
N ILE A 171 -4.21 -32.43 1.37
CA ILE A 171 -3.42 -31.26 1.81
C ILE A 171 -4.33 -30.41 2.71
N GLY A 172 -3.82 -29.91 3.83
CA GLY A 172 -4.53 -28.96 4.71
C GLY A 172 -3.78 -27.64 4.85
N GLY A 173 -4.48 -26.54 4.92
CA GLY A 173 -3.91 -25.19 5.15
C GLY A 173 -4.95 -24.05 5.08
N ASN A 174 -4.54 -22.79 5.43
CA ASN A 174 -3.18 -22.34 5.74
C ASN A 174 -2.91 -22.33 7.24
N VAL A 175 -1.67 -22.58 7.59
CA VAL A 175 -1.13 -22.46 8.94
C VAL A 175 0.21 -21.70 8.90
N VAL A 176 0.72 -21.26 10.07
CA VAL A 176 1.98 -20.51 10.19
C VAL A 176 2.77 -20.86 11.46
N THR A 177 2.33 -21.84 12.24
CA THR A 177 2.96 -22.26 13.51
C THR A 177 3.20 -23.77 13.57
N ALA A 178 4.15 -24.19 14.40
CA ALA A 178 4.48 -25.58 14.64
C ALA A 178 3.28 -26.37 15.20
N GLU A 179 2.57 -25.81 16.19
CA GLU A 179 1.42 -26.42 16.85
C GLU A 179 0.26 -26.65 15.88
N ALA A 180 0.01 -25.66 15.00
CA ALA A 180 -1.03 -25.80 13.97
C ALA A 180 -0.67 -26.88 12.94
N THR A 181 0.62 -27.01 12.61
CA THR A 181 1.12 -28.06 11.73
C THR A 181 0.92 -29.44 12.34
N GLU A 182 1.27 -29.63 13.62
CA GLU A 182 1.07 -30.87 14.34
C GLU A 182 -0.43 -31.24 14.43
N ALA A 183 -1.31 -30.28 14.71
CA ALA A 183 -2.74 -30.51 14.75
C ALA A 183 -3.30 -31.01 13.39
N LEU A 184 -2.86 -30.41 12.26
CA LEU A 184 -3.24 -30.88 10.93
C LEU A 184 -2.72 -32.28 10.63
N ILE A 185 -1.49 -32.61 11.03
CA ILE A 185 -0.89 -33.95 10.87
C ILE A 185 -1.69 -34.99 11.66
N GLN A 186 -2.08 -34.67 12.90
CA GLN A 186 -2.90 -35.52 13.73
C GLN A 186 -4.30 -35.76 13.14
N ALA A 187 -4.90 -34.71 12.51
CA ALA A 187 -6.13 -34.81 11.75
C ALA A 187 -6.02 -35.68 10.47
N GLY A 188 -4.79 -36.02 10.04
CA GLY A 188 -4.54 -37.00 9.00
C GLY A 188 -4.16 -36.45 7.64
N VAL A 189 -3.69 -35.21 7.51
CA VAL A 189 -3.23 -34.67 6.22
C VAL A 189 -1.95 -35.35 5.72
N ASP A 190 -1.77 -35.36 4.40
CA ASP A 190 -0.61 -35.90 3.70
C ASP A 190 0.42 -34.83 3.32
N ALA A 191 0.04 -33.54 3.40
CA ALA A 191 0.93 -32.38 3.31
C ALA A 191 0.28 -31.16 3.99
N VAL A 192 1.09 -30.16 4.38
CA VAL A 192 0.64 -28.94 5.05
C VAL A 192 1.00 -27.71 4.21
N LYS A 193 0.05 -26.79 4.05
CA LYS A 193 0.19 -25.53 3.32
C LYS A 193 0.38 -24.36 4.30
N VAL A 194 1.47 -23.57 4.11
CA VAL A 194 1.99 -22.60 5.09
C VAL A 194 2.07 -21.19 4.48
N GLY A 195 1.39 -20.22 5.09
CA GLY A 195 1.52 -18.78 4.76
C GLY A 195 0.27 -17.91 4.98
N ILE A 196 0.45 -16.63 5.38
CA ILE A 196 -0.58 -15.57 5.56
C ILE A 196 0.02 -14.18 5.24
N GLY A 197 -0.66 -13.23 4.53
CA GLY A 197 -0.12 -11.95 3.94
C GLY A 197 -0.04 -10.65 4.82
N ALA A 198 0.54 -9.44 4.38
CA ALA A 198 1.08 -8.29 5.19
C ALA A 198 0.76 -6.83 4.75
N GLY A 199 0.93 -5.77 5.64
CA GLY A 199 1.16 -4.30 5.48
C GLY A 199 0.14 -3.26 6.03
N CYS A 200 0.53 -2.16 6.87
CA CYS A 200 -0.38 -1.15 7.47
C CYS A 200 0.26 0.17 7.94
N PHE A 201 -0.57 1.26 8.23
CA PHE A 201 -0.19 2.57 8.79
C PHE A 201 -0.71 2.81 10.20
N ALA A 202 0.04 3.54 11.02
CA ALA A 202 -0.45 3.98 12.34
C ALA A 202 -1.52 5.07 12.22
N ALA A 203 -2.34 5.21 13.28
CA ALA A 203 -3.27 6.31 13.45
C ALA A 203 -2.59 7.68 13.30
N GLY A 204 -3.30 8.66 12.75
CA GLY A 204 -2.79 9.99 12.47
C GLY A 204 -2.03 10.14 11.15
N THR A 205 -1.80 9.06 10.38
CA THR A 205 -1.26 9.15 9.01
C THR A 205 -2.19 9.96 8.12
N ARG A 206 -1.67 10.95 7.40
CA ARG A 206 -2.46 11.91 6.62
C ARG A 206 -2.64 11.42 5.20
N VAL A 207 -3.87 11.11 4.80
CA VAL A 207 -4.22 10.68 3.44
C VAL A 207 -4.70 11.86 2.63
N LEU A 208 -4.19 12.02 1.41
CA LEU A 208 -4.57 13.10 0.49
C LEU A 208 -5.90 12.78 -0.18
N MET A 209 -6.89 13.63 0.08
CA MET A 209 -8.26 13.49 -0.44
C MET A 209 -8.41 14.12 -1.83
N ALA A 210 -9.36 13.64 -2.61
CA ALA A 210 -9.66 14.17 -3.94
C ALA A 210 -10.09 15.65 -3.94
N ASN A 211 -10.68 16.12 -2.85
CA ASN A 211 -11.06 17.53 -2.65
C ASN A 211 -9.89 18.41 -2.18
N SER A 212 -8.66 17.96 -2.33
CA SER A 212 -7.41 18.63 -1.95
C SER A 212 -7.19 18.85 -0.44
N THR A 213 -7.96 18.21 0.42
CA THR A 213 -7.74 18.21 1.87
C THR A 213 -7.00 16.97 2.33
N TYR A 214 -6.63 16.93 3.60
CA TYR A 214 -6.08 15.74 4.24
C TYR A 214 -7.01 15.23 5.32
N LYS A 215 -7.13 13.91 5.42
CA LYS A 215 -7.91 13.22 6.45
C LYS A 215 -7.00 12.21 7.14
N ASN A 216 -7.12 12.02 8.46
CA ASN A 216 -6.36 10.95 9.10
C ASN A 216 -6.87 9.60 8.62
N ILE A 217 -5.98 8.61 8.51
CA ILE A 217 -6.34 7.29 7.98
C ILE A 217 -7.42 6.59 8.82
N GLU A 218 -7.44 6.79 10.14
CA GLU A 218 -8.46 6.27 11.05
C GLU A 218 -9.84 6.91 10.87
N ASP A 219 -9.91 8.11 10.29
CA ASP A 219 -11.15 8.85 10.05
C ASP A 219 -11.74 8.59 8.65
N ILE A 220 -10.99 7.90 7.77
CA ILE A 220 -11.44 7.57 6.41
C ILE A 220 -12.57 6.54 6.45
N GLN A 221 -13.54 6.70 5.57
CA GLN A 221 -14.71 5.84 5.46
C GLN A 221 -14.91 5.35 4.02
N SER A 222 -15.66 4.25 3.86
CA SER A 222 -16.11 3.81 2.54
C SER A 222 -16.92 4.91 1.86
N GLY A 223 -16.63 5.16 0.58
CA GLY A 223 -17.20 6.24 -0.22
C GLY A 223 -16.36 7.52 -0.22
N ASP A 224 -15.40 7.69 0.68
CA ASP A 224 -14.42 8.79 0.59
C ASP A 224 -13.62 8.70 -0.72
N ARG A 225 -13.16 9.85 -1.22
CA ARG A 225 -12.39 9.95 -2.46
C ARG A 225 -10.96 10.35 -2.14
N VAL A 226 -9.99 9.52 -2.54
CA VAL A 226 -8.54 9.74 -2.35
C VAL A 226 -7.80 9.79 -3.68
N ILE A 227 -6.54 10.17 -3.69
CA ILE A 227 -5.72 10.27 -4.91
C ILE A 227 -4.83 9.04 -5.06
N ASN A 228 -4.83 8.41 -6.25
CA ASN A 228 -3.98 7.27 -6.58
C ASN A 228 -2.59 7.68 -7.10
N MET A 229 -1.74 6.70 -7.44
CA MET A 229 -0.38 6.92 -7.96
C MET A 229 -0.32 7.64 -9.32
N ASN A 230 -1.41 7.65 -10.08
CA ASN A 230 -1.50 8.38 -11.34
C ASN A 230 -1.96 9.83 -11.15
N GLY A 231 -2.30 10.23 -9.91
CA GLY A 231 -2.88 11.54 -9.61
C GLY A 231 -4.38 11.63 -9.86
N GLU A 232 -5.09 10.50 -9.98
CA GLU A 232 -6.52 10.43 -10.27
C GLU A 232 -7.32 10.22 -8.98
N PRO A 233 -8.50 10.83 -8.86
CA PRO A 233 -9.40 10.59 -7.74
C PRO A 233 -10.03 9.19 -7.84
N VAL A 234 -9.91 8.41 -6.76
CA VAL A 234 -10.45 7.05 -6.65
C VAL A 234 -11.29 6.90 -5.38
N THR A 235 -12.25 5.99 -5.40
CA THR A 235 -13.15 5.78 -4.27
C THR A 235 -12.53 4.81 -3.26
N VAL A 236 -12.62 5.13 -1.99
CA VAL A 236 -12.31 4.19 -0.90
C VAL A 236 -13.45 3.17 -0.81
N VAL A 237 -13.16 1.93 -1.09
CA VAL A 237 -14.11 0.81 -0.98
C VAL A 237 -14.29 0.46 0.49
N LYS A 238 -13.19 0.42 1.23
CA LYS A 238 -13.16 0.05 2.64
C LYS A 238 -12.04 0.78 3.38
N ALA A 239 -12.28 1.10 4.65
CA ALA A 239 -11.28 1.61 5.58
C ALA A 239 -11.46 0.92 6.94
N TRP A 240 -10.37 0.51 7.61
CA TRP A 240 -10.46 -0.24 8.87
C TRP A 240 -9.18 -0.16 9.71
N CYS A 241 -9.34 -0.38 11.03
CA CYS A 241 -8.24 -0.67 11.91
C CYS A 241 -7.79 -2.12 11.72
N THR A 242 -6.51 -2.34 11.50
CA THR A 242 -5.94 -3.67 11.19
C THR A 242 -5.38 -4.36 12.44
N GLY A 243 -5.42 -3.71 13.60
CA GLY A 243 -4.93 -4.23 14.88
C GLY A 243 -3.81 -3.38 15.48
N ILE A 244 -3.09 -3.94 16.46
CA ILE A 244 -1.94 -3.31 17.12
C ILE A 244 -0.67 -3.97 16.58
N ARG A 245 0.25 -3.17 15.98
CA ARG A 245 1.48 -3.68 15.36
C ARG A 245 2.68 -2.79 15.69
N GLU A 246 3.87 -3.40 15.66
CA GLU A 246 5.11 -2.63 15.70
C GLU A 246 5.22 -1.74 14.46
N VAL A 247 5.68 -0.53 14.68
CA VAL A 247 5.87 0.47 13.63
C VAL A 247 7.30 1.00 13.63
N MET A 248 7.69 1.51 12.47
CA MET A 248 8.88 2.32 12.32
C MET A 248 8.49 3.74 11.94
N THR A 249 9.34 4.71 12.25
CA THR A 249 9.19 6.06 11.75
C THR A 249 9.80 6.17 10.36
N LEU A 250 9.13 6.93 9.51
CA LEU A 250 9.61 7.38 8.22
C LEU A 250 9.61 8.90 8.17
N ARG A 251 10.73 9.49 7.79
CA ARG A 251 10.88 10.93 7.56
C ARG A 251 11.35 11.21 6.15
N HIS A 252 10.65 12.08 5.44
CA HIS A 252 10.98 12.48 4.07
C HIS A 252 10.66 13.96 3.81
N THR A 253 11.16 14.50 2.69
CA THR A 253 11.15 15.96 2.42
C THR A 253 9.77 16.56 2.14
N ALA A 254 8.79 15.77 1.73
CA ALA A 254 7.43 16.27 1.43
C ALA A 254 6.47 16.20 2.63
N SER A 255 6.91 15.65 3.78
CA SER A 255 6.13 15.62 5.01
C SER A 255 6.79 16.42 6.11
N TYR A 256 6.00 17.21 6.82
CA TYR A 256 6.44 17.94 8.02
C TYR A 256 6.42 17.05 9.28
N ARG A 257 5.87 15.83 9.20
CA ARG A 257 5.77 14.86 10.31
C ARG A 257 6.61 13.63 10.02
N GLU A 258 6.83 12.85 11.08
CA GLU A 258 7.30 11.48 10.97
C GLU A 258 6.08 10.56 10.81
N THR A 259 6.01 9.85 9.68
CA THR A 259 4.97 8.84 9.44
C THR A 259 5.30 7.60 10.26
N GLN A 260 4.34 7.06 10.99
CA GLN A 260 4.47 5.77 11.66
C GLN A 260 3.80 4.69 10.81
N VAL A 261 4.56 3.71 10.39
CA VAL A 261 4.16 2.70 9.41
C VAL A 261 4.76 1.34 9.76
N THR A 262 4.06 0.26 9.44
CA THR A 262 4.63 -1.08 9.63
C THR A 262 5.82 -1.31 8.69
N PRO A 263 6.85 -2.07 9.11
CA PRO A 263 8.09 -2.28 8.34
C PRO A 263 7.89 -2.84 6.92
N ASP A 264 6.85 -3.62 6.74
CA ASP A 264 6.47 -4.33 5.52
C ASP A 264 5.59 -3.50 4.56
N HIS A 265 5.34 -2.22 4.86
CA HIS A 265 4.52 -1.37 4.00
C HIS A 265 5.30 -0.88 2.78
N ARG A 266 4.63 -0.89 1.60
CA ARG A 266 5.27 -0.58 0.31
C ARG A 266 5.06 0.85 -0.13
N TYR A 267 6.16 1.49 -0.51
CA TYR A 267 6.21 2.82 -1.11
C TYR A 267 6.67 2.74 -2.57
N LEU A 268 6.12 3.60 -3.41
CA LEU A 268 6.63 3.76 -4.78
C LEU A 268 7.92 4.56 -4.73
N VAL A 269 9.01 3.95 -5.19
CA VAL A 269 10.35 4.55 -5.22
C VAL A 269 10.94 4.52 -6.62
N GLY A 270 11.94 5.38 -6.87
CA GLY A 270 12.65 5.40 -8.15
C GLY A 270 14.08 5.91 -7.99
N ASP A 271 14.93 5.56 -8.94
CA ASP A 271 16.31 6.04 -8.98
C ASP A 271 16.38 7.39 -9.68
N LEU A 272 17.06 8.35 -9.05
CA LEU A 272 17.28 9.66 -9.62
C LEU A 272 18.58 9.66 -10.44
N THR A 273 18.46 9.80 -11.76
CA THR A 273 19.59 9.77 -12.68
C THR A 273 19.81 11.11 -13.36
N THR A 274 21.07 11.46 -13.60
CA THR A 274 21.45 12.65 -14.36
C THR A 274 21.49 12.30 -15.86
N VAL A 275 20.76 13.05 -16.67
CA VAL A 275 20.66 12.80 -18.12
C VAL A 275 21.30 13.97 -18.87
N ASN A 276 22.26 13.68 -19.74
CA ASN A 276 22.92 14.67 -20.58
C ASN A 276 21.99 15.19 -21.71
N ALA A 277 22.22 16.41 -22.15
CA ALA A 277 21.44 17.07 -23.21
C ALA A 277 21.35 16.25 -24.51
N SER A 278 22.43 15.59 -24.91
CA SER A 278 22.50 14.73 -26.09
C SER A 278 21.57 13.50 -25.99
N THR A 279 21.49 12.90 -24.80
CA THR A 279 20.61 11.75 -24.55
C THR A 279 19.13 12.15 -24.57
N LEU A 280 18.81 13.38 -24.16
CA LEU A 280 17.46 13.93 -24.20
C LEU A 280 17.00 14.19 -25.66
N ALA A 281 17.89 14.75 -26.48
CA ALA A 281 17.59 15.00 -27.89
C ALA A 281 17.32 13.69 -28.66
N SER A 282 18.08 12.64 -28.41
CA SER A 282 17.91 11.32 -29.05
C SER A 282 16.59 10.62 -28.65
N ARG A 283 15.99 11.02 -27.51
CA ARG A 283 14.69 10.50 -27.03
C ARG A 283 13.49 11.35 -27.42
N GLY A 284 13.66 12.35 -28.34
CA GLY A 284 12.57 13.18 -28.86
C GLY A 284 12.14 14.35 -27.98
N TYR A 285 12.90 14.73 -26.97
CA TYR A 285 12.64 15.92 -26.14
C TYR A 285 13.14 17.19 -26.85
N VAL A 286 12.24 18.01 -27.37
CA VAL A 286 12.52 19.06 -28.37
C VAL A 286 13.05 20.38 -27.80
N ARG A 287 13.09 20.61 -26.50
CA ARG A 287 13.63 21.89 -25.95
C ARG A 287 14.64 21.66 -24.83
N ILE A 288 15.88 21.91 -25.18
CA ILE A 288 16.99 22.01 -24.24
C ILE A 288 17.26 23.49 -24.07
N LEU A 289 16.92 24.05 -22.93
CA LEU A 289 17.25 25.43 -22.58
C LEU A 289 18.35 25.43 -21.51
N GLU A 290 19.41 26.10 -21.80
CA GLU A 290 20.46 26.69 -20.92
C GLU A 290 21.14 25.84 -19.83
N ASN A 291 20.66 24.64 -19.50
CA ASN A 291 21.32 23.78 -18.50
C ASN A 291 21.57 22.39 -19.08
N PRO A 292 22.85 21.97 -19.27
CA PRO A 292 23.19 20.73 -19.97
C PRO A 292 22.83 19.45 -19.20
N THR A 293 22.44 19.55 -17.94
CA THR A 293 22.20 18.41 -17.07
C THR A 293 20.77 18.43 -16.53
N ARG A 294 19.99 17.37 -16.80
CA ARG A 294 18.64 17.21 -16.28
C ARG A 294 18.54 15.92 -15.45
N LEU A 295 17.65 15.94 -14.48
CA LEU A 295 17.35 14.77 -13.66
C LEU A 295 16.17 14.00 -14.24
N ALA A 296 16.25 12.69 -14.32
CA ALA A 296 15.16 11.80 -14.68
C ALA A 296 14.96 10.75 -13.58
N VAL A 297 13.71 10.31 -13.41
CA VAL A 297 13.38 9.18 -12.54
C VAL A 297 13.35 7.92 -13.39
N SER A 298 14.08 6.92 -12.99
CA SER A 298 14.15 5.60 -13.64
C SER A 298 13.92 4.50 -12.61
N LYS A 299 13.78 3.26 -13.07
CA LYS A 299 13.59 2.07 -12.23
C LYS A 299 12.53 2.27 -11.14
N ILE A 300 11.35 2.73 -11.57
CA ILE A 300 10.20 2.92 -10.67
C ILE A 300 9.72 1.55 -10.21
N ARG A 301 9.64 1.35 -8.89
CA ARG A 301 9.26 0.07 -8.28
C ARG A 301 8.61 0.27 -6.91
N TRP A 302 7.86 -0.73 -6.49
CA TRP A 302 7.37 -0.82 -5.12
C TRP A 302 8.45 -1.39 -4.20
N LYS A 303 8.65 -0.80 -3.03
CA LYS A 303 9.64 -1.22 -2.06
C LYS A 303 9.12 -1.09 -0.65
N GLU A 304 9.40 -2.07 0.21
CA GLU A 304 9.03 -2.02 1.63
C GLU A 304 9.85 -0.96 2.36
N ILE A 305 9.23 -0.31 3.35
CA ILE A 305 9.91 0.78 4.06
C ILE A 305 11.09 0.29 4.89
N SER A 306 11.03 -0.94 5.40
CA SER A 306 12.14 -1.60 6.10
C SER A 306 13.41 -1.69 5.25
N GLU A 307 13.26 -1.70 3.93
CA GLU A 307 14.34 -1.80 2.95
C GLU A 307 14.81 -0.43 2.42
N SER A 308 14.09 0.64 2.75
CA SER A 308 14.28 1.97 2.17
C SER A 308 15.10 2.87 3.09
N GLU A 309 16.43 2.86 2.99
CA GLU A 309 17.28 3.75 3.80
C GLU A 309 17.60 5.10 3.15
N ARG A 310 17.63 5.20 1.83
CA ARG A 310 17.97 6.43 1.08
C ARG A 310 17.29 6.53 -0.28
N ASP A 311 16.26 5.75 -0.52
CA ASP A 311 15.55 5.75 -1.79
C ASP A 311 14.82 7.07 -2.04
N THR A 312 14.60 7.36 -3.29
CA THR A 312 13.78 8.47 -3.72
C THR A 312 12.33 8.02 -3.79
N MET A 313 11.51 8.47 -2.87
CA MET A 313 10.06 8.26 -2.91
C MET A 313 9.43 9.14 -3.99
N LEU A 314 8.27 8.73 -4.46
CA LEU A 314 7.59 9.37 -5.58
C LEU A 314 6.22 9.92 -5.17
N LEU A 315 5.82 11.01 -5.82
CA LEU A 315 4.51 11.65 -5.72
C LEU A 315 4.04 12.02 -7.13
N PRO A 316 2.76 11.89 -7.51
CA PRO A 316 2.30 12.28 -8.84
C PRO A 316 2.59 13.74 -9.12
N ARG A 317 3.05 14.05 -10.33
CA ARG A 317 3.29 15.44 -10.76
C ARG A 317 2.01 16.15 -11.19
N TYR A 318 1.02 15.38 -11.63
CA TYR A 318 -0.29 15.89 -12.03
C TYR A 318 -1.35 15.19 -11.20
N ILE A 319 -2.11 15.95 -10.42
CA ILE A 319 -3.21 15.46 -9.58
C ILE A 319 -4.49 16.14 -10.04
N ALA A 320 -5.48 15.35 -10.40
CA ALA A 320 -6.81 15.82 -10.81
C ALA A 320 -7.70 16.02 -9.58
N PHE A 321 -7.52 17.10 -8.84
CA PHE A 321 -8.40 17.40 -7.71
C PHE A 321 -9.84 17.70 -8.14
N GLU A 322 -10.79 17.21 -7.38
CA GLU A 322 -12.23 17.44 -7.55
C GLU A 322 -12.64 18.72 -6.79
N LEU A 323 -12.23 19.88 -7.30
CA LEU A 323 -12.58 21.17 -6.72
C LEU A 323 -13.79 21.77 -7.44
N PRO A 324 -14.71 22.43 -6.69
CA PRO A 324 -15.77 23.25 -7.30
C PRO A 324 -15.18 24.32 -8.22
N GLN A 325 -15.83 24.61 -9.35
CA GLN A 325 -15.38 25.64 -10.29
C GLN A 325 -15.46 27.06 -9.70
N GLY A 326 -16.28 27.23 -8.66
CA GLY A 326 -16.44 28.46 -7.89
C GLY A 326 -17.39 28.25 -6.72
N PHE A 327 -17.49 29.24 -5.84
CA PHE A 327 -18.48 29.27 -4.76
C PHE A 327 -19.06 30.67 -4.55
N GLU A 328 -20.20 30.73 -3.90
CA GLU A 328 -20.84 31.95 -3.43
C GLU A 328 -21.01 31.90 -1.92
N ILE A 329 -20.80 33.05 -1.26
CA ILE A 329 -21.09 33.26 0.15
C ILE A 329 -22.29 34.19 0.24
N ASP A 330 -23.38 33.70 0.83
CA ASP A 330 -24.53 34.56 1.19
C ASP A 330 -24.36 35.05 2.64
N LEU A 331 -23.98 36.29 2.81
CA LEU A 331 -23.78 36.88 4.14
C LEU A 331 -25.06 36.92 4.98
N ARG A 332 -26.26 36.72 4.38
CA ARG A 332 -27.53 36.62 5.10
C ARG A 332 -27.56 35.36 6.00
N GLU A 333 -26.80 34.32 5.68
CA GLU A 333 -26.66 33.14 6.55
C GLU A 333 -26.05 33.47 7.91
N PHE A 334 -25.28 34.56 7.99
CA PHE A 334 -24.60 35.02 9.21
C PHE A 334 -25.31 36.16 9.90
N ALA A 335 -26.51 36.56 9.43
CA ALA A 335 -27.32 37.67 9.98
C ALA A 335 -28.29 37.19 11.05
N ILE A 336 -28.62 38.06 11.99
CA ILE A 336 -29.76 37.88 12.89
C ILE A 336 -30.99 38.55 12.23
N ARG A 337 -32.20 38.00 12.45
CA ARG A 337 -33.48 38.46 11.86
C ARG A 337 -33.77 39.99 12.01
N GLN A 338 -33.04 40.70 12.86
CA GLN A 338 -33.24 42.14 13.14
C GLN A 338 -32.14 43.04 12.55
N ASP A 339 -31.25 42.53 11.70
CA ASP A 339 -30.10 43.29 11.21
C ASP A 339 -30.49 44.23 10.05
N LYS A 340 -30.84 45.50 10.39
CA LYS A 340 -31.22 46.54 9.43
C LYS A 340 -30.06 47.05 8.55
N GLN A 341 -28.81 46.66 8.83
CA GLN A 341 -27.63 47.11 8.11
C GLN A 341 -27.33 46.30 6.86
N LEU A 342 -27.93 45.12 6.69
CA LEU A 342 -27.72 44.22 5.54
C LEU A 342 -27.97 44.90 4.18
N ALA A 343 -28.90 45.86 4.12
CA ALA A 343 -29.25 46.56 2.88
C ALA A 343 -28.15 47.51 2.36
N ARG A 344 -27.07 47.74 3.12
CA ARG A 344 -26.00 48.69 2.78
C ARG A 344 -24.76 48.04 2.22
N TYR A 345 -24.62 46.71 2.27
CA TYR A 345 -23.39 45.99 1.94
C TYR A 345 -23.64 44.90 0.88
N LYS A 346 -22.58 44.44 0.24
CA LYS A 346 -22.66 43.26 -0.64
C LYS A 346 -23.11 42.05 0.17
N THR A 347 -24.24 41.45 -0.20
CA THR A 347 -24.79 40.28 0.50
C THR A 347 -24.32 38.96 -0.12
N THR A 348 -23.95 38.97 -1.39
CA THR A 348 -23.46 37.83 -2.14
C THR A 348 -22.03 38.09 -2.58
N ILE A 349 -21.13 37.20 -2.24
CA ILE A 349 -19.69 37.30 -2.50
C ILE A 349 -19.23 36.06 -3.22
N THR A 350 -18.53 36.24 -4.34
CA THR A 350 -17.98 35.17 -5.14
C THR A 350 -16.47 35.02 -4.90
N ASP A 351 -15.92 33.87 -5.28
CA ASP A 351 -14.50 33.56 -5.20
C ASP A 351 -13.67 34.44 -6.18
N SER A 352 -13.16 35.53 -5.66
CA SER A 352 -12.28 36.48 -6.39
C SER A 352 -10.87 36.47 -5.79
N TYR A 353 -9.92 37.11 -6.50
CA TYR A 353 -8.56 37.33 -5.98
C TYR A 353 -8.60 38.05 -4.62
N GLU A 354 -9.41 39.11 -4.52
CA GLU A 354 -9.53 39.97 -3.35
C GLU A 354 -10.08 39.17 -2.15
N LEU A 355 -11.09 38.32 -2.39
CA LEU A 355 -11.62 37.42 -1.35
C LEU A 355 -10.57 36.43 -0.90
N GLY A 356 -9.84 35.83 -1.84
CA GLY A 356 -8.73 34.90 -1.54
C GLY A 356 -7.68 35.59 -0.67
N TYR A 357 -7.27 36.81 -1.03
CA TYR A 357 -6.30 37.59 -0.29
C TYR A 357 -6.76 37.94 1.14
N VAL A 358 -8.00 38.35 1.29
CA VAL A 358 -8.62 38.61 2.62
C VAL A 358 -8.66 37.33 3.47
N PHE A 359 -9.00 36.20 2.88
CA PHE A 359 -9.00 34.90 3.60
C PHE A 359 -7.59 34.48 3.98
N GLY A 360 -6.63 34.58 3.06
CA GLY A 360 -5.23 34.23 3.31
C GLY A 360 -4.62 35.05 4.46
N THR A 361 -4.76 36.36 4.42
CA THR A 361 -4.26 37.25 5.49
C THR A 361 -4.99 37.01 6.82
N PHE A 362 -6.30 36.68 6.80
CA PHE A 362 -7.03 36.36 8.02
C PHE A 362 -6.55 35.04 8.64
N LEU A 363 -6.29 34.06 7.83
CA LEU A 363 -5.77 32.76 8.27
C LEU A 363 -4.38 32.88 8.93
N GLY A 364 -3.52 33.79 8.44
CA GLY A 364 -2.27 34.14 9.13
C GLY A 364 -2.55 35.02 10.37
N ASP A 365 -2.68 36.30 10.18
CA ASP A 365 -2.67 37.33 11.24
C ASP A 365 -4.06 37.80 11.70
N GLY A 366 -5.15 37.25 11.15
CA GLY A 366 -6.51 37.69 11.46
C GLY A 366 -7.06 37.17 12.78
N HIS A 367 -7.97 37.96 13.39
CA HIS A 367 -8.69 37.60 14.59
C HIS A 367 -10.15 38.07 14.50
N ALA A 368 -11.11 37.16 14.80
CA ALA A 368 -12.52 37.49 14.89
C ALA A 368 -12.94 37.61 16.37
N PHE A 369 -13.69 38.67 16.65
CA PHE A 369 -14.24 38.95 17.96
C PHE A 369 -15.76 39.16 17.89
N ILE A 370 -16.51 38.45 18.72
CA ILE A 370 -17.95 38.60 18.87
C ILE A 370 -18.23 38.74 20.36
N ALA A 371 -19.00 39.78 20.73
CA ALA A 371 -19.38 40.01 22.12
C ALA A 371 -20.85 40.40 22.23
N PRO A 372 -21.54 40.03 23.33
CA PRO A 372 -22.87 40.51 23.62
C PRO A 372 -22.90 42.03 23.86
N SER A 373 -23.92 42.70 23.37
CA SER A 373 -24.27 44.10 23.63
C SER A 373 -25.69 44.17 24.21
N ARG A 374 -26.11 45.32 24.75
CA ARG A 374 -27.38 45.47 25.53
C ARG A 374 -28.61 44.78 24.92
N ASN A 375 -28.75 44.75 23.59
CA ASN A 375 -29.91 44.13 22.91
C ASN A 375 -29.48 43.36 21.63
N SER A 376 -28.17 43.13 21.41
CA SER A 376 -27.63 42.50 20.18
C SER A 376 -26.23 41.95 20.43
N GLU A 377 -25.60 41.43 19.40
CA GLU A 377 -24.15 41.13 19.38
C GLU A 377 -23.42 42.17 18.53
N ILE A 378 -22.19 42.45 18.89
CA ILE A 378 -21.27 43.23 18.07
C ILE A 378 -20.15 42.31 17.60
N GLY A 379 -19.72 42.48 16.33
CA GLY A 379 -18.68 41.69 15.73
C GLY A 379 -17.61 42.54 15.06
N ARG A 380 -16.37 42.07 15.15
CA ARG A 380 -15.23 42.73 14.53
C ARG A 380 -14.24 41.65 14.05
N ALA A 381 -13.74 41.83 12.84
CA ALA A 381 -12.51 41.13 12.37
C ALA A 381 -11.34 42.11 12.38
N SER A 382 -10.18 41.68 12.84
CA SER A 382 -9.00 42.54 13.01
C SER A 382 -7.76 41.84 12.48
N TRP A 383 -6.85 42.61 11.89
CA TRP A 383 -5.52 42.19 11.45
C TRP A 383 -4.48 43.11 12.08
N TYR A 384 -3.27 42.61 12.34
CA TYR A 384 -2.20 43.34 12.99
C TYR A 384 -0.91 43.18 12.20
N PHE A 385 -0.38 44.28 11.63
CA PHE A 385 0.86 44.33 10.87
C PHE A 385 1.88 45.23 11.52
N ALA A 386 3.14 44.99 11.24
CA ALA A 386 4.19 45.91 11.68
C ALA A 386 4.12 47.21 10.88
N ILE A 387 4.54 48.36 11.48
CA ILE A 387 4.42 49.68 10.87
C ILE A 387 5.19 49.81 9.54
N HIS A 388 6.21 48.99 9.32
CA HIS A 388 6.96 48.94 8.06
C HIS A 388 6.29 48.12 6.96
N GLU A 389 5.22 47.40 7.24
CA GLU A 389 4.43 46.56 6.29
C GLU A 389 3.28 47.36 5.65
N GLN A 390 3.54 48.62 5.33
CA GLN A 390 2.54 49.53 4.80
C GLN A 390 1.92 49.06 3.49
N ALA A 391 2.73 48.50 2.58
CA ALA A 391 2.25 47.98 1.30
C ALA A 391 1.25 46.83 1.47
N ILE A 392 1.47 45.91 2.42
CA ILE A 392 0.55 44.81 2.77
C ILE A 392 -0.75 45.38 3.36
N THR A 393 -0.61 46.36 4.25
CA THR A 393 -1.74 47.05 4.87
C THR A 393 -2.65 47.73 3.83
N GLU A 394 -2.07 48.53 2.90
CA GLU A 394 -2.79 49.22 1.82
C GLU A 394 -3.52 48.23 0.90
N LYS A 395 -2.83 47.15 0.50
CA LYS A 395 -3.39 46.08 -0.32
C LYS A 395 -4.59 45.38 0.39
N LEU A 396 -4.46 45.05 1.68
CA LEU A 396 -5.54 44.42 2.45
C LEU A 396 -6.75 45.36 2.59
N VAL A 397 -6.53 46.65 2.89
CA VAL A 397 -7.62 47.64 2.99
C VAL A 397 -8.36 47.75 1.66
N HIS A 398 -7.65 47.79 0.53
CA HIS A 398 -8.26 47.79 -0.80
C HIS A 398 -9.09 46.51 -1.03
N CYS A 399 -8.54 45.31 -0.78
CA CYS A 399 -9.24 44.05 -0.95
C CYS A 399 -10.49 43.97 -0.04
N LEU A 400 -10.37 44.39 1.22
CA LEU A 400 -11.51 44.47 2.14
C LEU A 400 -12.65 45.38 1.60
N LYS A 401 -12.29 46.54 1.06
CA LYS A 401 -13.28 47.44 0.46
C LYS A 401 -14.00 46.83 -0.74
N GLU A 402 -13.21 46.19 -1.65
CA GLU A 402 -13.75 45.55 -2.85
C GLU A 402 -14.67 44.38 -2.51
N VAL A 403 -14.30 43.55 -1.53
CA VAL A 403 -15.07 42.38 -1.13
C VAL A 403 -16.27 42.71 -0.30
N THR A 404 -16.14 43.60 0.70
CA THR A 404 -17.17 43.85 1.72
C THR A 404 -18.02 45.07 1.44
N GLY A 405 -17.51 46.02 0.68
CA GLY A 405 -18.09 47.36 0.52
C GLY A 405 -17.93 48.23 1.77
N ILE A 406 -17.27 47.79 2.82
CA ILE A 406 -17.06 48.45 4.10
C ILE A 406 -15.67 49.08 4.15
N ASP A 407 -15.57 50.31 4.65
CA ASP A 407 -14.28 50.93 4.94
C ASP A 407 -13.73 50.37 6.25
N ALA A 408 -12.56 49.74 6.21
CA ALA A 408 -11.90 49.25 7.39
C ALA A 408 -11.30 50.43 8.20
N ALA A 409 -11.47 50.39 9.51
CA ALA A 409 -10.88 51.40 10.40
C ALA A 409 -9.41 51.05 10.71
N LEU A 410 -8.52 52.03 10.48
CA LEU A 410 -7.10 51.89 10.79
C LEU A 410 -6.79 52.52 12.16
N THR A 411 -6.02 51.81 12.96
CA THR A 411 -5.49 52.29 14.24
C THR A 411 -3.99 52.09 14.27
N HIS A 412 -3.25 53.14 14.53
CA HIS A 412 -1.81 53.10 14.59
C HIS A 412 -1.34 53.18 16.04
N ASP A 413 -0.48 52.25 16.44
CA ASP A 413 0.31 52.32 17.68
C ASP A 413 1.80 52.39 17.29
N LYS A 414 2.70 52.63 18.24
CA LYS A 414 4.13 52.87 18.00
C LYS A 414 4.84 51.91 17.07
N SER A 415 4.39 50.70 16.98
CA SER A 415 5.01 49.62 16.18
C SER A 415 4.06 48.81 15.32
N ILE A 416 2.75 49.00 15.46
CA ILE A 416 1.70 48.15 14.90
C ILE A 416 0.64 48.99 14.20
N ILE A 417 0.18 48.50 13.05
CA ILE A 417 -1.01 48.98 12.37
C ILE A 417 -2.11 47.91 12.59
N ALA A 418 -3.22 48.31 13.24
CA ALA A 418 -4.37 47.43 13.36
C ALA A 418 -5.44 47.84 12.35
N ILE A 419 -5.89 46.90 11.54
CA ILE A 419 -6.98 47.05 10.57
C ILE A 419 -8.22 46.39 11.19
N ASN A 420 -9.33 47.15 11.31
CA ASN A 420 -10.53 46.68 11.95
C ASN A 420 -11.73 46.76 10.99
N LEU A 421 -12.37 45.63 10.73
CA LEU A 421 -13.60 45.50 9.97
C LEU A 421 -14.76 45.30 10.97
N TYR A 422 -15.56 46.34 11.16
CA TYR A 422 -16.73 46.29 12.07
C TYR A 422 -17.96 45.74 11.35
N SER A 423 -18.13 44.43 11.41
CA SER A 423 -19.31 43.71 10.88
C SER A 423 -19.51 42.42 11.63
N LEU A 424 -20.72 42.20 12.15
CA LEU A 424 -21.06 40.97 12.84
C LEU A 424 -21.07 39.75 11.89
N GLN A 425 -21.57 39.94 10.67
CA GLN A 425 -21.67 38.89 9.66
C GLN A 425 -20.28 38.39 9.28
N TRP A 426 -19.35 39.30 8.96
CA TRP A 426 -17.98 38.95 8.66
C TRP A 426 -17.25 38.34 9.85
N ALA A 427 -17.51 38.85 11.07
CA ALA A 427 -16.93 38.26 12.28
C ALA A 427 -17.41 36.81 12.49
N ARG A 428 -18.70 36.54 12.21
CA ARG A 428 -19.25 35.18 12.28
C ARG A 428 -18.72 34.26 11.20
N LEU A 429 -18.59 34.73 9.97
CA LEU A 429 -17.96 33.99 8.88
C LEU A 429 -16.53 33.62 9.26
N PHE A 430 -15.72 34.56 9.69
CA PHE A 430 -14.33 34.32 10.09
C PHE A 430 -14.20 33.48 11.37
N SER A 431 -15.21 33.46 12.25
CA SER A 431 -15.18 32.60 13.45
C SER A 431 -15.15 31.10 13.11
N GLN A 432 -15.59 30.73 11.89
CA GLN A 432 -15.54 29.36 11.39
C GLN A 432 -14.13 28.91 11.01
N PHE A 433 -13.17 29.85 10.86
CA PHE A 433 -11.80 29.54 10.46
C PHE A 433 -10.92 29.07 11.63
N GLY A 434 -11.49 28.95 12.84
CA GLY A 434 -10.75 28.53 14.03
C GLY A 434 -9.90 29.65 14.65
N LYS A 435 -9.12 29.30 15.66
CA LYS A 435 -8.25 30.23 16.40
C LYS A 435 -6.85 29.62 16.62
N ARG A 436 -5.82 30.44 16.53
CA ARG A 436 -4.44 30.01 16.82
C ARG A 436 -4.04 28.77 16.00
N HIS A 437 -3.54 27.73 16.64
CA HIS A 437 -3.10 26.48 16.02
C HIS A 437 -4.25 25.63 15.42
N GLU A 438 -5.50 25.98 15.66
CA GLU A 438 -6.69 25.34 15.07
C GLU A 438 -7.20 26.06 13.81
N LYS A 439 -6.55 27.15 13.38
CA LYS A 439 -6.93 27.87 12.17
C LYS A 439 -6.92 26.95 10.95
N HIS A 440 -7.98 27.01 10.15
CA HIS A 440 -8.15 26.25 8.92
C HIS A 440 -9.10 26.96 7.96
N LEU A 441 -9.00 26.70 6.67
CA LEU A 441 -9.99 27.11 5.68
C LEU A 441 -11.07 26.03 5.59
N PRO A 442 -12.36 26.33 5.88
CA PRO A 442 -13.43 25.36 5.65
C PRO A 442 -13.48 24.94 4.16
N VAL A 443 -13.62 23.63 3.90
CA VAL A 443 -13.54 23.03 2.56
C VAL A 443 -14.51 23.69 1.55
N ARG A 444 -15.68 24.14 1.99
CA ARG A 444 -16.67 24.84 1.16
C ARG A 444 -16.17 26.16 0.55
N TYR A 445 -15.07 26.70 1.04
CA TYR A 445 -14.43 27.93 0.53
C TYR A 445 -13.17 27.62 -0.29
N LEU A 446 -12.98 26.40 -0.75
CA LEU A 446 -11.94 26.04 -1.66
C LEU A 446 -12.54 25.82 -3.06
N SER A 447 -11.97 26.43 -4.10
CA SER A 447 -12.45 26.32 -5.48
C SER A 447 -11.29 26.15 -6.45
N ALA A 448 -11.59 25.74 -7.69
CA ALA A 448 -10.63 25.63 -8.78
C ALA A 448 -10.27 26.98 -9.43
N ASN A 449 -10.90 28.09 -9.01
CA ASN A 449 -10.64 29.42 -9.54
C ASN A 449 -9.19 29.86 -9.24
N ARG A 450 -8.34 29.84 -10.26
CA ARG A 450 -6.91 30.14 -10.10
C ARG A 450 -6.64 31.55 -9.54
N ARG A 451 -7.50 32.55 -9.86
CA ARG A 451 -7.33 33.91 -9.33
C ARG A 451 -7.61 33.95 -7.83
N TYR A 452 -8.65 33.25 -7.38
CA TYR A 452 -8.95 33.11 -5.95
C TYR A 452 -7.83 32.39 -5.20
N LEU A 453 -7.34 31.25 -5.75
CA LEU A 453 -6.23 30.50 -5.17
C LEU A 453 -4.96 31.33 -5.08
N GLN A 454 -4.67 32.16 -6.10
CA GLN A 454 -3.52 33.08 -6.08
C GLN A 454 -3.69 34.12 -4.97
N GLY A 455 -4.86 34.70 -4.81
CA GLY A 455 -5.14 35.64 -3.72
C GLY A 455 -4.94 34.99 -2.35
N LEU A 456 -5.46 33.76 -2.17
CA LEU A 456 -5.31 33.01 -0.93
C LEU A 456 -3.83 32.70 -0.61
N PHE A 457 -3.06 32.30 -1.62
CA PHE A 457 -1.61 32.07 -1.50
C PHE A 457 -0.87 33.35 -1.13
N ASP A 458 -1.09 34.44 -1.88
CA ASP A 458 -0.46 35.73 -1.64
C ASP A 458 -0.76 36.24 -0.21
N GLY A 459 -2.00 36.09 0.24
CA GLY A 459 -2.40 36.50 1.58
C GLY A 459 -1.72 35.69 2.69
N LEU A 460 -1.52 34.38 2.48
CA LEU A 460 -0.75 33.55 3.43
C LEU A 460 0.73 33.93 3.46
N ILE A 461 1.32 34.23 2.30
CA ILE A 461 2.74 34.65 2.23
C ILE A 461 2.94 36.03 2.85
N ASP A 462 2.05 36.97 2.57
CA ASP A 462 2.14 38.35 3.10
C ASP A 462 1.91 38.40 4.64
N SER A 463 1.29 37.37 5.25
CA SER A 463 1.08 37.30 6.71
C SER A 463 2.14 36.43 7.43
N ASP A 464 2.21 35.15 7.14
CA ASP A 464 3.03 34.16 7.86
C ASP A 464 4.18 33.59 7.00
N GLY A 465 4.39 34.11 5.79
CA GLY A 465 5.41 33.67 4.85
C GLY A 465 6.49 34.70 4.57
N CYS A 466 7.41 34.32 3.71
CA CYS A 466 8.34 35.26 3.09
C CYS A 466 8.80 34.77 1.71
N LEU A 467 9.09 35.71 0.82
CA LEU A 467 9.76 35.45 -0.45
C LEU A 467 11.24 35.79 -0.28
N SER A 468 12.10 34.79 -0.37
CA SER A 468 13.55 34.98 -0.31
C SER A 468 14.09 35.62 -1.59
N SER A 469 15.25 36.33 -1.52
CA SER A 469 15.89 36.97 -2.65
C SER A 469 16.29 36.03 -3.80
N ASP A 470 16.36 34.74 -3.54
CA ASP A 470 16.63 33.68 -4.52
C ASP A 470 15.36 33.03 -5.11
N GLY A 471 14.17 33.62 -4.88
CA GLY A 471 12.90 33.22 -5.44
C GLY A 471 12.24 32.01 -4.72
N ARG A 472 12.65 31.72 -3.47
CA ARG A 472 12.02 30.69 -2.64
C ARG A 472 10.90 31.27 -1.80
N PHE A 473 9.79 30.54 -1.72
CA PHE A 473 8.73 30.81 -0.76
C PHE A 473 8.97 29.97 0.50
N ASP A 474 9.04 30.62 1.64
CA ASP A 474 9.07 30.00 2.96
C ASP A 474 7.78 30.36 3.71
N PHE A 475 7.08 29.37 4.23
CA PHE A 475 5.87 29.52 5.04
C PHE A 475 6.05 28.79 6.36
N CYS A 476 5.67 29.43 7.47
CA CYS A 476 5.82 28.89 8.80
C CYS A 476 4.60 29.20 9.67
N ASN A 477 3.93 28.16 10.17
CA ASN A 477 2.77 28.36 11.04
C ASN A 477 2.69 27.27 12.14
N THR A 478 2.00 27.55 13.24
CA THR A 478 1.70 26.58 14.30
C THR A 478 0.44 25.77 14.00
N SER A 479 -0.36 26.15 13.02
CA SER A 479 -1.51 25.40 12.54
C SER A 479 -1.10 24.42 11.48
N GLN A 480 -1.25 23.12 11.75
CA GLN A 480 -1.03 22.04 10.78
C GLN A 480 -1.96 22.16 9.56
N PRO A 481 -3.30 22.39 9.69
CA PRO A 481 -4.19 22.56 8.53
C PRO A 481 -3.79 23.71 7.60
N LEU A 482 -3.19 24.80 8.11
CA LEU A 482 -2.73 25.90 7.27
C LEU A 482 -1.51 25.53 6.47
N VAL A 483 -0.60 24.76 7.04
CA VAL A 483 0.59 24.28 6.30
C VAL A 483 0.18 23.25 5.24
N GLU A 484 -0.79 22.39 5.52
CA GLU A 484 -1.37 21.49 4.53
C GLU A 484 -2.06 22.26 3.39
N LEU A 485 -2.85 23.29 3.73
CA LEU A 485 -3.45 24.19 2.74
C LEU A 485 -2.39 24.87 1.87
N PHE A 486 -1.35 25.42 2.49
CA PHE A 486 -0.23 26.05 1.77
C PHE A 486 0.45 25.06 0.82
N ASN A 487 0.71 23.82 1.25
CA ASN A 487 1.32 22.79 0.42
C ASN A 487 0.45 22.46 -0.80
N VAL A 488 -0.85 22.37 -0.63
CA VAL A 488 -1.81 22.15 -1.72
C VAL A 488 -1.86 23.37 -2.66
N LEU A 489 -1.85 24.60 -2.14
CA LEU A 489 -1.81 25.82 -2.96
C LEU A 489 -0.54 25.89 -3.80
N CYS A 490 0.62 25.57 -3.23
CA CYS A 490 1.88 25.44 -3.97
C CYS A 490 1.72 24.46 -5.15
N TYR A 491 1.09 23.31 -4.89
CA TYR A 491 0.86 22.33 -5.94
C TYR A 491 -0.13 22.86 -7.01
N LEU A 492 -1.27 23.43 -6.63
CA LEU A 492 -2.30 23.93 -7.55
C LEU A 492 -1.81 25.11 -8.42
N LEU A 493 -0.93 25.95 -7.88
CA LEU A 493 -0.42 27.13 -8.56
C LEU A 493 0.86 26.86 -9.33
N GLU A 494 1.79 26.10 -8.74
CA GLU A 494 3.15 25.89 -9.24
C GLU A 494 3.43 24.44 -9.69
N GLY A 495 2.50 23.50 -9.49
CA GLY A 495 2.63 22.10 -9.91
C GLY A 495 3.56 21.26 -9.04
N SER A 496 3.91 21.72 -7.83
CA SER A 496 4.90 21.07 -6.99
C SER A 496 4.60 21.22 -5.50
N PHE A 497 4.71 20.11 -4.75
CA PHE A 497 4.62 20.15 -3.29
C PHE A 497 5.95 20.69 -2.71
N PRO A 498 5.90 21.57 -1.71
CA PRO A 498 7.09 22.10 -1.06
C PRO A 498 7.78 21.05 -0.16
N ASN A 499 9.06 21.28 0.13
CA ASN A 499 9.74 20.56 1.20
C ASN A 499 9.23 21.04 2.56
N SER A 500 8.83 20.11 3.42
CA SER A 500 8.22 20.41 4.71
C SER A 500 9.05 19.85 5.88
N ALA A 501 9.01 20.54 7.02
CA ALA A 501 9.69 20.12 8.25
C ALA A 501 8.96 20.65 9.49
N THR A 502 9.11 19.94 10.60
CA THR A 502 8.63 20.39 11.92
C THR A 502 9.79 20.86 12.77
N ARG A 503 9.62 21.98 13.48
CA ARG A 503 10.51 22.42 14.55
C ARG A 503 9.82 22.21 15.89
N LYS A 504 10.57 21.67 16.85
CA LYS A 504 10.07 21.48 18.23
C LYS A 504 9.66 22.81 18.84
N ALA A 505 8.70 22.77 19.74
CA ALA A 505 8.33 23.93 20.53
C ALA A 505 9.56 24.48 21.28
N SER A 506 9.76 25.79 21.21
CA SER A 506 10.86 26.49 21.90
C SER A 506 10.46 27.93 22.16
N ALA A 507 10.76 28.43 23.34
CA ALA A 507 10.56 29.84 23.70
C ALA A 507 11.47 30.81 22.93
N GLY A 508 12.49 30.32 22.21
CA GLY A 508 13.33 31.10 21.31
C GLY A 508 14.01 32.33 21.94
N GLY A 509 14.22 32.33 23.28
CA GLY A 509 14.78 33.47 24.00
C GLY A 509 13.79 34.60 24.31
N LEU A 510 12.50 34.41 24.06
CA LEU A 510 11.46 35.38 24.45
C LEU A 510 11.38 35.51 25.97
N LYS A 511 11.58 36.73 26.48
CA LYS A 511 11.54 37.00 27.94
C LYS A 511 10.18 36.63 28.51
N GLY A 512 10.17 35.74 29.52
CA GLY A 512 8.95 35.32 30.22
C GLY A 512 8.12 34.21 29.56
N ALA A 513 8.58 33.67 28.41
CA ALA A 513 7.99 32.47 27.83
C ALA A 513 8.71 31.21 28.35
N SER A 514 7.96 30.15 28.60
CA SER A 514 8.48 28.80 28.90
C SER A 514 8.17 27.88 27.73
N ASP A 515 9.03 26.89 27.49
CA ASP A 515 8.85 25.91 26.41
C ASP A 515 7.49 25.19 26.48
N ASP A 516 6.99 24.95 27.70
CA ASP A 516 5.69 24.31 27.95
C ASP A 516 4.47 25.08 27.41
N ARG A 517 4.62 26.37 27.09
CA ARG A 517 3.57 27.23 26.53
C ARG A 517 3.70 27.44 25.01
N CYS A 518 4.75 26.90 24.41
CA CYS A 518 5.02 27.04 23.00
C CYS A 518 4.47 25.80 22.24
N HIS A 519 3.95 26.03 21.03
CA HIS A 519 3.54 24.96 20.14
C HIS A 519 4.67 24.65 19.13
N ALA A 520 4.69 23.42 18.62
CA ALA A 520 5.55 23.08 17.49
C ALA A 520 5.18 23.94 16.29
N SER A 521 6.16 24.34 15.50
CA SER A 521 5.93 25.06 14.25
C SER A 521 6.23 24.16 13.06
N TYR A 522 5.39 24.29 12.03
CA TYR A 522 5.50 23.56 10.78
C TYR A 522 6.02 24.52 9.71
N HIS A 523 7.00 24.07 8.96
CA HIS A 523 7.70 24.88 7.95
C HIS A 523 7.56 24.22 6.59
N SER A 524 7.21 24.99 5.57
CA SER A 524 7.18 24.55 4.18
C SER A 524 8.00 25.48 3.31
N ARG A 525 8.84 24.93 2.45
CA ARG A 525 9.72 25.65 1.56
C ARG A 525 9.54 25.20 0.12
N LEU A 526 9.02 26.07 -0.73
CA LEU A 526 8.90 25.86 -2.16
C LEU A 526 10.07 26.51 -2.90
N ASN A 527 10.74 25.76 -3.77
CA ASN A 527 11.82 26.25 -4.61
C ASN A 527 11.39 26.21 -6.08
N VAL A 528 10.84 27.30 -6.58
CA VAL A 528 10.31 27.45 -7.94
C VAL A 528 11.37 27.22 -9.03
N SER A 529 12.65 27.52 -8.74
CA SER A 529 13.75 27.40 -9.71
C SER A 529 14.16 25.94 -10.04
N HIS A 530 13.73 24.96 -9.26
CA HIS A 530 14.12 23.55 -9.45
C HIS A 530 13.23 22.72 -10.37
N GLU A 531 12.02 23.18 -10.69
CA GLU A 531 11.05 22.41 -11.49
C GLU A 531 11.48 22.10 -12.92
N GLN A 532 12.26 22.95 -13.52
CA GLN A 532 12.70 22.78 -14.90
C GLN A 532 13.72 21.63 -15.10
N ARG A 533 14.16 20.98 -14.02
CA ARG A 533 15.21 19.95 -14.05
C ARG A 533 14.72 18.53 -14.09
N LEU A 534 13.45 18.27 -13.74
CA LEU A 534 12.89 16.93 -13.66
C LEU A 534 12.05 16.59 -14.90
N LEU A 535 12.46 15.53 -15.61
CA LEU A 535 11.71 14.93 -16.72
C LEU A 535 11.02 13.66 -16.23
N SER A 536 9.92 13.79 -15.52
CA SER A 536 9.16 12.66 -15.01
C SER A 536 7.70 13.00 -14.80
N LYS A 537 6.83 11.99 -14.88
CA LYS A 537 5.43 12.10 -14.42
C LYS A 537 5.31 12.14 -12.89
N TYR A 538 6.42 11.95 -12.18
CA TYR A 538 6.48 11.99 -10.72
C TYR A 538 7.37 13.13 -10.23
N GLN A 539 6.97 13.71 -9.10
CA GLN A 539 7.81 14.55 -8.27
C GLN A 539 8.65 13.67 -7.34
N VAL A 540 9.87 14.09 -7.08
CA VAL A 540 10.82 13.39 -6.22
C VAL A 540 10.67 13.82 -4.78
N VAL A 541 10.53 12.86 -3.88
CA VAL A 541 10.49 13.03 -2.44
C VAL A 541 11.69 12.30 -1.83
N LYS A 542 12.62 13.06 -1.21
CA LYS A 542 13.81 12.44 -0.63
C LYS A 542 13.50 11.80 0.72
N HIS A 543 13.85 10.54 0.87
CA HIS A 543 13.91 9.86 2.16
C HIS A 543 15.03 10.48 3.00
N LEU A 544 14.75 10.83 4.25
CA LEU A 544 15.69 11.45 5.18
C LEU A 544 16.17 10.48 6.24
N ALA A 545 15.26 9.72 6.83
CA ALA A 545 15.56 8.73 7.87
C ALA A 545 14.39 7.79 8.10
N SER A 546 14.69 6.57 8.54
CA SER A 546 13.73 5.63 9.09
C SER A 546 14.33 4.94 10.31
N HIS A 547 13.52 4.72 11.35
CA HIS A 547 13.94 4.06 12.59
C HIS A 547 12.83 3.16 13.12
N ARG A 548 13.17 1.96 13.59
CA ARG A 548 12.24 1.11 14.34
C ARG A 548 11.97 1.75 15.71
N LEU A 549 10.71 1.83 16.10
CA LEU A 549 10.30 2.47 17.35
C LEU A 549 10.24 1.49 18.54
N ASN A 550 10.19 0.19 18.29
CA ASN A 550 9.97 -0.86 19.30
C ASN A 550 8.71 -0.59 20.16
N ILE A 551 7.70 0.04 19.56
CA ILE A 551 6.37 0.26 20.14
C ILE A 551 5.33 -0.32 19.20
N ALA A 552 4.27 -0.90 19.77
CA ALA A 552 3.13 -1.39 19.03
C ALA A 552 1.94 -0.42 19.21
N VAL A 553 1.36 0.02 18.10
CA VAL A 553 0.26 0.99 18.05
C VAL A 553 -0.88 0.47 17.17
N PRO A 554 -2.12 0.97 17.34
CA PRO A 554 -3.19 0.70 16.40
C PRO A 554 -2.80 1.16 15.00
N VAL A 555 -2.96 0.28 14.01
CA VAL A 555 -2.61 0.56 12.61
C VAL A 555 -3.81 0.33 11.69
N TYR A 556 -3.84 1.06 10.58
CA TYR A 556 -4.97 1.18 9.66
C TYR A 556 -4.54 0.96 8.22
N ASP A 557 -5.48 0.55 7.38
CA ASP A 557 -5.33 0.51 5.93
C ASP A 557 -6.64 0.89 5.24
N ILE A 558 -6.56 1.28 3.96
CA ILE A 558 -7.72 1.62 3.13
C ILE A 558 -7.65 0.87 1.81
N GLU A 559 -8.75 0.32 1.37
CA GLU A 559 -8.92 -0.27 0.04
C GLU A 559 -9.51 0.75 -0.91
N VAL A 560 -8.93 0.87 -2.10
CA VAL A 560 -9.36 1.85 -3.12
C VAL A 560 -9.77 1.13 -4.41
N ASP A 561 -10.83 1.66 -5.05
CA ASP A 561 -11.34 1.18 -6.34
C ASP A 561 -10.45 1.69 -7.49
N CYS A 562 -9.26 1.13 -7.60
CA CYS A 562 -8.39 1.40 -8.74
C CYS A 562 -7.42 0.23 -9.00
N PRO A 563 -7.06 -0.01 -10.27
CA PRO A 563 -6.17 -1.12 -10.65
C PRO A 563 -4.76 -1.04 -10.07
N THR A 564 -4.34 0.13 -9.63
CA THR A 564 -3.00 0.35 -9.06
C THR A 564 -2.95 0.08 -7.57
N HIS A 565 -4.10 -0.13 -6.90
CA HIS A 565 -4.22 -0.35 -5.45
C HIS A 565 -3.33 0.60 -4.63
N SER A 566 -3.29 1.86 -5.04
CA SER A 566 -2.39 2.85 -4.48
C SER A 566 -3.14 4.10 -4.04
N PHE A 567 -2.60 4.75 -3.02
CA PHE A 567 -3.06 6.06 -2.58
C PHE A 567 -1.89 6.91 -2.08
N ILE A 568 -2.15 8.16 -1.73
CA ILE A 568 -1.12 9.07 -1.23
C ILE A 568 -1.30 9.23 0.28
N ALA A 569 -0.30 8.78 1.04
CA ALA A 569 -0.22 8.94 2.49
C ALA A 569 1.01 9.76 2.86
N ASP A 570 0.82 10.80 3.70
CA ASP A 570 1.86 11.75 4.11
C ASP A 570 2.72 12.26 2.93
N ASN A 571 2.08 12.50 1.77
CA ASN A 571 2.72 12.95 0.52
C ASN A 571 3.76 11.96 -0.07
N ALA A 572 3.50 10.67 0.02
CA ALA A 572 4.20 9.62 -0.71
C ALA A 572 3.20 8.61 -1.27
N ILE A 573 3.49 8.04 -2.44
CA ILE A 573 2.65 7.00 -3.04
C ILE A 573 2.91 5.67 -2.31
N VAL A 574 1.82 5.03 -1.89
CA VAL A 574 1.81 3.77 -1.13
C VAL A 574 0.90 2.74 -1.76
N HIS A 575 1.11 1.46 -1.46
CA HIS A 575 0.41 0.34 -2.07
C HIS A 575 -0.29 -0.53 -1.01
N ASN A 576 -1.51 -0.97 -1.32
CA ASN A 576 -2.23 -1.97 -0.53
C ASN A 576 -1.74 -3.39 -0.83
N SER A 577 -1.77 -4.30 0.17
CA SER A 577 -1.51 -5.73 -0.05
C SER A 577 -2.72 -6.42 -0.69
N ILE A 578 -2.50 -7.41 -1.58
CA ILE A 578 -3.59 -8.19 -2.19
C ILE A 578 -4.19 -9.22 -1.22
N CYS A 579 -3.39 -9.75 -0.29
CA CYS A 579 -3.87 -10.57 0.82
C CYS A 579 -3.97 -9.69 2.06
N THR A 580 -5.19 -9.47 2.51
CA THR A 580 -5.46 -8.59 3.64
C THR A 580 -5.71 -9.33 4.96
N THR A 581 -5.51 -10.66 5.02
CA THR A 581 -5.77 -11.46 6.24
C THR A 581 -4.91 -11.03 7.42
N ARG A 582 -3.58 -10.84 7.26
CA ARG A 582 -2.74 -10.28 8.34
C ARG A 582 -3.18 -8.88 8.73
N ILE A 583 -3.74 -8.14 7.78
CA ILE A 583 -4.23 -6.79 7.93
C ILE A 583 -5.55 -6.80 8.69
N ILE A 584 -6.51 -7.61 8.27
CA ILE A 584 -7.89 -7.64 8.80
C ILE A 584 -7.95 -8.36 10.15
N ALA A 585 -7.27 -9.50 10.27
CA ALA A 585 -7.28 -10.32 11.48
C ALA A 585 -6.13 -10.03 12.45
N GLY A 586 -5.09 -9.30 12.01
CA GLY A 586 -3.88 -9.04 12.84
C GLY A 586 -3.04 -10.28 13.11
N VAL A 587 -3.24 -11.37 12.35
CA VAL A 587 -2.65 -12.69 12.59
C VAL A 587 -1.74 -13.09 11.44
N GLY A 588 -0.51 -13.53 11.72
CA GLY A 588 0.43 -14.04 10.74
C GLY A 588 1.85 -14.17 11.27
N VAL A 589 2.70 -14.90 10.54
CA VAL A 589 4.14 -15.06 10.80
C VAL A 589 4.88 -14.79 9.48
N PRO A 590 6.02 -14.07 9.46
CA PRO A 590 6.87 -13.89 8.29
C PRO A 590 7.25 -15.21 7.63
N GLN A 591 7.34 -15.24 6.31
CA GLN A 591 7.21 -16.48 5.54
C GLN A 591 8.36 -17.47 5.75
N VAL A 592 9.62 -16.99 5.85
CA VAL A 592 10.78 -17.87 6.09
C VAL A 592 10.66 -18.55 7.46
N THR A 593 10.31 -17.76 8.49
CA THR A 593 10.09 -18.28 9.86
C THR A 593 8.92 -19.27 9.88
N ALA A 594 7.79 -18.93 9.26
CA ALA A 594 6.63 -19.82 9.19
C ALA A 594 6.96 -21.16 8.52
N ILE A 595 7.66 -21.14 7.39
CA ILE A 595 8.10 -22.36 6.69
C ILE A 595 9.03 -23.17 7.57
N TYR A 596 10.04 -22.53 8.17
CA TYR A 596 11.04 -23.21 8.99
C TYR A 596 10.42 -23.91 10.21
N ASP A 597 9.54 -23.22 10.95
CA ASP A 597 8.90 -23.78 12.15
C ASP A 597 7.94 -24.92 11.81
N CYS A 598 7.11 -24.74 10.77
CA CYS A 598 6.20 -25.77 10.29
C CYS A 598 6.96 -26.99 9.75
N ALA A 599 8.05 -26.79 8.99
CA ALA A 599 8.87 -27.89 8.45
C ALA A 599 9.54 -28.67 9.58
N ARG A 600 10.03 -27.98 10.62
CA ARG A 600 10.63 -28.63 11.79
C ARG A 600 9.62 -29.52 12.53
N ALA A 601 8.37 -29.07 12.66
CA ALA A 601 7.29 -29.83 13.28
C ALA A 601 6.84 -31.02 12.42
N ALA A 602 6.81 -30.87 11.09
CA ALA A 602 6.35 -31.89 10.15
C ALA A 602 7.40 -32.99 9.86
N ARG A 603 8.70 -32.67 9.97
CA ARG A 603 9.83 -33.57 9.63
C ARG A 603 9.76 -34.93 10.35
N PRO A 604 9.48 -35.05 11.68
CA PRO A 604 9.37 -36.33 12.36
C PRO A 604 8.29 -37.26 11.82
N TYR A 605 7.25 -36.68 11.22
CA TYR A 605 6.10 -37.39 10.67
C TYR A 605 6.23 -37.70 9.17
N GLY A 606 7.30 -37.23 8.53
CA GLY A 606 7.52 -37.38 7.10
C GLY A 606 6.49 -36.69 6.20
N VAL A 607 5.82 -35.65 6.72
CA VAL A 607 4.79 -34.87 6.01
C VAL A 607 5.45 -33.70 5.30
N PRO A 608 5.27 -33.55 3.96
CA PRO A 608 5.79 -32.43 3.19
C PRO A 608 5.14 -31.07 3.53
N ILE A 609 5.90 -30.00 3.31
CA ILE A 609 5.47 -28.61 3.50
C ILE A 609 5.38 -27.90 2.15
N ILE A 610 4.30 -27.14 1.95
CA ILE A 610 4.07 -26.27 0.80
C ILE A 610 4.19 -24.82 1.26
N GLY A 611 5.20 -24.08 0.81
CA GLY A 611 5.34 -22.64 1.08
C GLY A 611 4.40 -21.84 0.19
N ASP A 612 3.36 -21.22 0.76
CA ASP A 612 2.33 -20.48 0.02
C ASP A 612 2.41 -18.98 0.30
N GLY A 613 2.76 -18.20 -0.74
CA GLY A 613 2.84 -16.74 -0.73
C GLY A 613 4.20 -16.14 -0.44
N GLY A 614 4.35 -14.84 -0.73
CA GLY A 614 5.58 -14.06 -0.50
C GLY A 614 6.64 -14.20 -1.59
N ILE A 615 6.52 -15.13 -2.52
CA ILE A 615 7.53 -15.41 -3.56
C ILE A 615 7.38 -14.42 -4.71
N GLN A 616 8.46 -13.68 -4.98
CA GLN A 616 8.54 -12.67 -6.04
C GLN A 616 9.59 -13.03 -7.10
N TYR A 617 10.68 -13.69 -6.71
CA TYR A 617 11.82 -14.04 -7.56
C TYR A 617 12.11 -15.54 -7.52
N SER A 618 12.88 -16.02 -8.50
CA SER A 618 13.37 -17.39 -8.51
C SER A 618 14.22 -17.73 -7.27
N GLY A 619 14.98 -16.75 -6.75
CA GLY A 619 15.76 -16.87 -5.53
C GLY A 619 14.92 -17.15 -4.28
N ASP A 620 13.67 -16.65 -4.23
CA ASP A 620 12.78 -16.89 -3.10
C ASP A 620 12.28 -18.33 -3.06
N ILE A 621 12.14 -18.99 -4.23
CA ILE A 621 11.89 -20.43 -4.31
C ILE A 621 13.02 -21.20 -3.63
N ALA A 622 14.27 -20.84 -3.93
CA ALA A 622 15.42 -21.48 -3.31
C ALA A 622 15.46 -21.26 -1.79
N LYS A 623 15.17 -20.05 -1.32
CA LYS A 623 15.09 -19.72 0.11
C LYS A 623 13.95 -20.47 0.81
N ALA A 624 12.78 -20.59 0.17
CA ALA A 624 11.65 -21.36 0.72
C ALA A 624 12.00 -22.86 0.88
N ILE A 625 12.63 -23.44 -0.13
CA ILE A 625 13.09 -24.84 -0.10
C ILE A 625 14.20 -25.00 0.98
N ALA A 626 15.17 -24.11 1.03
CA ALA A 626 16.23 -24.14 2.05
C ALA A 626 15.68 -23.97 3.47
N ALA A 627 14.59 -23.21 3.65
CA ALA A 627 13.90 -23.10 4.94
C ALA A 627 13.11 -24.36 5.33
N GLY A 628 12.93 -25.32 4.42
CA GLY A 628 12.32 -26.62 4.68
C GLY A 628 11.03 -26.91 3.91
N ALA A 629 10.58 -26.04 2.99
CA ALA A 629 9.48 -26.35 2.10
C ALA A 629 9.90 -27.46 1.09
N ASP A 630 9.01 -28.40 0.82
CA ASP A 630 9.19 -29.41 -0.23
C ASP A 630 8.74 -28.85 -1.59
N THR A 631 7.70 -28.01 -1.60
CA THR A 631 7.19 -27.32 -2.77
C THR A 631 6.77 -25.88 -2.43
N VAL A 632 6.57 -25.07 -3.46
CA VAL A 632 6.08 -23.69 -3.33
C VAL A 632 4.81 -23.48 -4.12
N MET A 633 3.83 -22.76 -3.55
CA MET A 633 2.59 -22.40 -4.24
C MET A 633 2.68 -20.97 -4.77
N LEU A 634 2.45 -20.81 -6.08
CA LEU A 634 2.60 -19.56 -6.81
C LEU A 634 1.22 -19.06 -7.29
N GLY A 635 0.88 -17.81 -6.94
CA GLY A 635 -0.33 -17.10 -7.39
C GLY A 635 0.00 -16.04 -8.43
N SER A 636 0.39 -14.83 -8.01
CA SER A 636 0.62 -13.67 -8.88
C SER A 636 1.67 -13.91 -9.97
N LEU A 637 2.69 -14.72 -9.69
CA LEU A 637 3.71 -15.09 -10.67
C LEU A 637 3.13 -15.84 -11.88
N LEU A 638 2.09 -16.66 -11.66
CA LEU A 638 1.46 -17.46 -12.69
C LEU A 638 0.18 -16.85 -13.24
N ALA A 639 -0.41 -15.84 -12.58
CA ALA A 639 -1.64 -15.20 -13.03
C ALA A 639 -1.49 -14.45 -14.36
N GLY A 640 -0.28 -13.98 -14.71
CA GLY A 640 0.00 -13.22 -15.92
C GLY A 640 0.24 -14.06 -17.19
N VAL A 641 0.19 -15.39 -17.12
CA VAL A 641 0.46 -16.24 -18.27
C VAL A 641 -0.76 -16.47 -19.16
N ASP A 642 -0.55 -16.88 -20.40
CA ASP A 642 -1.62 -17.15 -21.39
C ASP A 642 -2.62 -18.18 -20.90
N GLU A 643 -2.14 -19.19 -20.17
CA GLU A 643 -2.95 -20.34 -19.74
C GLU A 643 -3.80 -20.04 -18.50
N SER A 644 -3.56 -18.95 -17.76
CA SER A 644 -4.39 -18.53 -16.63
C SER A 644 -5.78 -18.02 -17.11
N PRO A 645 -6.85 -18.17 -16.32
CA PRO A 645 -8.21 -17.83 -16.74
C PRO A 645 -8.51 -16.32 -16.80
N GLY A 646 -7.72 -15.45 -16.17
CA GLY A 646 -7.94 -14.00 -16.15
C GLY A 646 -7.95 -13.38 -17.56
N ASP A 647 -8.78 -12.36 -17.78
CA ASP A 647 -8.89 -11.66 -19.06
C ASP A 647 -7.65 -10.83 -19.39
N LEU A 648 -7.28 -10.80 -20.68
CA LEU A 648 -6.19 -9.95 -21.18
C LEU A 648 -6.68 -8.52 -21.35
N ILE A 649 -6.06 -7.57 -20.66
CA ILE A 649 -6.42 -6.15 -20.67
C ILE A 649 -5.25 -5.34 -21.23
N ILE A 650 -5.55 -4.42 -22.13
CA ILE A 650 -4.58 -3.45 -22.63
C ILE A 650 -4.84 -2.11 -21.95
N SER A 651 -3.82 -1.60 -21.25
CA SER A 651 -3.89 -0.30 -20.57
C SER A 651 -2.60 0.47 -20.83
N HIS A 652 -2.72 1.71 -21.34
CA HIS A 652 -1.57 2.58 -21.66
C HIS A 652 -0.54 1.96 -22.63
N GLY A 653 -0.98 1.03 -23.50
CA GLY A 653 -0.08 0.32 -24.42
C GLY A 653 0.60 -0.91 -23.84
N GLU A 654 0.43 -1.21 -22.56
CA GLU A 654 0.92 -2.40 -21.88
C GLU A 654 -0.19 -3.44 -21.72
N ARG A 655 0.20 -4.73 -21.63
CA ARG A 655 -0.71 -5.87 -21.49
C ARG A 655 -0.71 -6.37 -20.06
N PHE A 656 -1.91 -6.58 -19.53
CA PHE A 656 -2.15 -7.09 -18.16
C PHE A 656 -3.15 -8.24 -18.19
N LYS A 657 -3.20 -9.03 -17.12
CA LYS A 657 -4.28 -9.99 -16.84
C LYS A 657 -4.92 -9.68 -15.49
N ASP A 658 -6.22 -9.92 -15.38
CA ASP A 658 -6.94 -9.76 -14.12
C ASP A 658 -6.42 -10.76 -13.09
N TYR A 659 -6.27 -10.29 -11.85
CA TYR A 659 -5.82 -11.07 -10.72
C TYR A 659 -6.56 -10.65 -9.46
N ARG A 660 -7.11 -11.60 -8.70
CA ARG A 660 -7.84 -11.27 -7.46
C ARG A 660 -7.59 -12.29 -6.36
N GLY A 661 -7.60 -11.79 -5.10
CA GLY A 661 -7.59 -12.63 -3.92
C GLY A 661 -8.94 -13.35 -3.76
N MET A 662 -8.92 -14.61 -3.31
CA MET A 662 -10.16 -15.39 -3.09
C MET A 662 -11.07 -14.81 -2.01
N GLY A 663 -10.54 -13.96 -1.12
CA GLY A 663 -11.30 -13.18 -0.14
C GLY A 663 -11.76 -11.81 -0.65
N SER A 664 -11.60 -11.48 -1.93
CA SER A 664 -12.14 -10.25 -2.50
C SER A 664 -13.67 -10.29 -2.59
N VAL A 665 -14.28 -9.11 -2.57
CA VAL A 665 -15.75 -9.00 -2.65
C VAL A 665 -16.27 -9.63 -3.95
N GLY A 666 -15.58 -9.41 -5.09
CA GLY A 666 -15.96 -10.00 -6.38
C GLY A 666 -15.86 -11.52 -6.38
N ALA A 667 -14.77 -12.10 -5.81
CA ALA A 667 -14.65 -13.55 -5.71
C ALA A 667 -15.74 -14.16 -4.81
N MET A 668 -16.11 -13.49 -3.71
CA MET A 668 -17.17 -13.96 -2.79
C MET A 668 -18.59 -13.74 -3.33
N LYS A 669 -18.81 -12.74 -4.19
CA LYS A 669 -20.13 -12.43 -4.77
C LYS A 669 -20.45 -13.27 -6.00
N GLN A 670 -19.48 -13.49 -6.87
CA GLN A 670 -19.72 -14.02 -8.22
C GLN A 670 -20.37 -15.40 -8.24
N ARG A 671 -20.02 -16.30 -7.31
CA ARG A 671 -20.59 -17.67 -7.23
C ARG A 671 -20.81 -18.18 -5.80
N SER A 672 -20.58 -17.36 -4.78
CA SER A 672 -20.77 -17.66 -3.33
C SER A 672 -19.95 -18.83 -2.74
N TYR A 673 -19.19 -19.59 -3.53
CA TYR A 673 -18.46 -20.78 -3.07
C TYR A 673 -17.15 -20.47 -2.33
N SER A 674 -16.67 -19.20 -2.31
CA SER A 674 -15.45 -18.82 -1.61
C SER A 674 -15.68 -18.24 -0.19
N LYS A 675 -16.93 -17.98 0.20
CA LYS A 675 -17.29 -17.39 1.50
C LYS A 675 -16.83 -18.22 2.71
N ASP A 676 -16.97 -19.54 2.65
CA ASP A 676 -16.60 -20.45 3.73
C ASP A 676 -15.08 -20.59 3.94
N ARG A 677 -14.24 -20.24 2.95
CA ARG A 677 -12.78 -20.12 3.11
C ARG A 677 -12.41 -19.15 4.23
N TYR A 678 -13.24 -18.11 4.40
CA TYR A 678 -13.05 -17.03 5.35
C TYR A 678 -14.04 -17.12 6.52
N LEU A 679 -14.63 -18.30 6.75
CA LEU A 679 -15.61 -18.57 7.81
C LEU A 679 -16.85 -17.66 7.76
N GLN A 680 -17.26 -17.27 6.54
CA GLN A 680 -18.38 -16.36 6.27
C GLN A 680 -19.52 -17.02 5.48
N GLY A 681 -19.59 -18.34 5.46
CA GLY A 681 -20.60 -19.12 4.71
C GLY A 681 -22.04 -18.76 5.07
N ASP A 682 -22.31 -18.41 6.33
CA ASP A 682 -23.65 -18.10 6.85
C ASP A 682 -24.10 -16.66 6.56
N ILE A 683 -23.23 -15.80 5.99
CA ILE A 683 -23.55 -14.39 5.71
C ILE A 683 -24.38 -14.31 4.42
N VAL A 684 -25.69 -14.05 4.56
CA VAL A 684 -26.63 -13.86 3.46
C VAL A 684 -26.59 -12.43 2.91
N ASP A 685 -26.43 -11.43 3.79
CA ASP A 685 -26.35 -10.02 3.43
C ASP A 685 -24.94 -9.69 2.91
N GLU A 686 -24.84 -9.50 1.60
CA GLU A 686 -23.56 -9.21 0.93
C GLU A 686 -22.86 -7.93 1.43
N SER A 687 -23.60 -6.98 1.99
CA SER A 687 -23.04 -5.76 2.58
C SER A 687 -22.26 -6.02 3.88
N ARG A 688 -22.45 -7.20 4.49
CA ARG A 688 -21.77 -7.63 5.72
C ARG A 688 -20.57 -8.55 5.48
N LEU A 689 -20.25 -8.85 4.23
CA LEU A 689 -19.06 -9.63 3.91
C LEU A 689 -17.80 -8.87 4.29
N ILE A 690 -16.90 -9.52 5.03
CA ILE A 690 -15.59 -9.00 5.39
C ILE A 690 -14.61 -9.47 4.32
N ALA A 691 -14.11 -8.55 3.48
CA ALA A 691 -13.16 -8.88 2.44
C ALA A 691 -11.76 -9.09 3.04
N GLU A 692 -11.15 -10.25 2.79
CA GLU A 692 -9.76 -10.58 3.13
C GLU A 692 -8.88 -10.73 1.89
N GLY A 693 -9.24 -10.10 0.78
CA GLY A 693 -8.52 -10.06 -0.48
C GLY A 693 -9.02 -8.93 -1.37
N ILE A 694 -8.18 -8.51 -2.32
CA ILE A 694 -8.45 -7.43 -3.27
C ILE A 694 -8.46 -7.94 -4.71
N GLU A 695 -9.01 -7.14 -5.63
CA GLU A 695 -8.95 -7.34 -7.08
C GLU A 695 -7.81 -6.49 -7.67
N ALA A 696 -7.01 -7.06 -8.56
CA ALA A 696 -5.80 -6.46 -9.08
C ALA A 696 -5.56 -6.84 -10.54
N ARG A 697 -4.49 -6.32 -11.13
CA ARG A 697 -3.95 -6.75 -12.42
C ARG A 697 -2.48 -7.09 -12.28
N VAL A 698 -2.06 -8.11 -13.02
CA VAL A 698 -0.64 -8.49 -13.12
C VAL A 698 -0.15 -8.27 -14.55
N PRO A 699 1.13 -7.90 -14.74
CA PRO A 699 1.72 -7.82 -16.07
C PRO A 699 1.58 -9.14 -16.82
N TYR A 700 1.24 -9.06 -18.11
CA TYR A 700 1.18 -10.22 -18.99
C TYR A 700 2.59 -10.75 -19.25
N LYS A 701 2.78 -12.07 -19.14
CA LYS A 701 4.08 -12.75 -19.18
C LYS A 701 4.25 -13.74 -20.36
N GLY A 702 3.26 -13.87 -21.22
CA GLY A 702 3.28 -14.86 -22.29
C GLY A 702 3.00 -16.28 -21.80
N MET A 703 3.58 -17.29 -22.48
CA MET A 703 3.33 -18.70 -22.18
C MET A 703 3.99 -19.14 -20.86
N LEU A 704 3.37 -20.12 -20.18
CA LEU A 704 3.83 -20.68 -18.90
C LEU A 704 5.22 -21.35 -18.98
N GLY A 705 5.47 -22.17 -20.00
CA GLY A 705 6.70 -22.99 -20.08
C GLY A 705 8.00 -22.18 -19.93
N PRO A 706 8.23 -21.11 -20.73
CA PRO A 706 9.39 -20.25 -20.58
C PRO A 706 9.55 -19.63 -19.19
N LEU A 707 8.45 -19.21 -18.56
CA LEU A 707 8.46 -18.65 -17.21
C LEU A 707 8.89 -19.70 -16.17
N VAL A 708 8.29 -20.88 -16.18
CA VAL A 708 8.64 -21.99 -15.27
C VAL A 708 10.09 -22.42 -15.46
N TYR A 709 10.58 -22.47 -16.72
CA TYR A 709 11.97 -22.77 -17.00
C TYR A 709 12.93 -21.79 -16.30
N GLN A 710 12.64 -20.48 -16.32
CA GLN A 710 13.46 -19.47 -15.66
C GLN A 710 13.39 -19.58 -14.13
N LEU A 711 12.19 -19.79 -13.56
CA LEU A 711 12.00 -19.93 -12.12
C LEU A 711 12.76 -21.16 -11.58
N VAL A 712 12.63 -22.30 -12.24
CA VAL A 712 13.34 -23.55 -11.86
C VAL A 712 14.84 -23.44 -12.15
N GLY A 713 15.22 -22.71 -13.21
CA GLY A 713 16.60 -22.38 -13.51
C GLY A 713 17.31 -21.66 -12.36
N GLY A 714 16.65 -20.66 -11.76
CA GLY A 714 17.17 -19.96 -10.59
C GLY A 714 17.35 -20.89 -9.37
N LEU A 715 16.40 -21.80 -9.13
CA LEU A 715 16.55 -22.82 -8.08
C LEU A 715 17.77 -23.73 -8.36
N ARG A 716 17.95 -24.22 -9.59
CA ARG A 716 19.11 -25.05 -9.98
C ARG A 716 20.45 -24.34 -9.75
N GLN A 717 20.51 -23.03 -10.07
CA GLN A 717 21.69 -22.23 -9.79
C GLN A 717 21.97 -22.14 -8.29
N ALA A 718 20.97 -21.90 -7.48
CA ALA A 718 21.09 -21.83 -6.02
C ALA A 718 21.56 -23.16 -5.43
N MET A 719 21.04 -24.30 -5.92
CA MET A 719 21.43 -25.62 -5.51
C MET A 719 22.91 -25.88 -5.87
N GLY A 720 23.33 -25.49 -7.07
CA GLY A 720 24.75 -25.58 -7.49
C GLY A 720 25.67 -24.77 -6.57
N TYR A 721 25.32 -23.53 -6.24
CA TYR A 721 26.11 -22.70 -5.31
C TYR A 721 26.12 -23.22 -3.87
N ALA A 722 25.04 -23.85 -3.43
CA ALA A 722 24.94 -24.45 -2.10
C ALA A 722 25.56 -25.85 -2.01
N GLY A 723 26.03 -26.42 -3.12
CA GLY A 723 26.61 -27.79 -3.20
C GLY A 723 25.58 -28.89 -2.94
N ALA A 724 24.30 -28.66 -3.28
CA ALA A 724 23.19 -29.59 -3.06
C ALA A 724 22.74 -30.21 -4.38
N ALA A 725 22.90 -31.53 -4.54
CA ALA A 725 22.47 -32.26 -5.72
C ALA A 725 20.96 -32.52 -5.77
N THR A 726 20.28 -32.48 -4.61
CA THR A 726 18.87 -32.76 -4.46
C THR A 726 18.17 -31.67 -3.60
N VAL A 727 16.85 -31.54 -3.74
CA VAL A 727 16.01 -30.67 -2.89
C VAL A 727 16.24 -30.99 -1.42
N ARG A 728 16.32 -32.27 -1.05
CA ARG A 728 16.54 -32.70 0.33
C ARG A 728 17.91 -32.26 0.87
N GLU A 729 18.96 -32.38 0.07
CA GLU A 729 20.27 -31.89 0.47
C GLU A 729 20.28 -30.36 0.68
N LEU A 730 19.54 -29.59 -0.14
CA LEU A 730 19.40 -28.17 0.06
C LEU A 730 18.69 -27.85 1.40
N GLN A 731 17.62 -28.59 1.74
CA GLN A 731 16.90 -28.42 3.01
C GLN A 731 17.79 -28.79 4.24
N GLU A 732 18.68 -29.76 4.12
CA GLU A 732 19.49 -30.27 5.22
C GLU A 732 20.79 -29.49 5.41
N ASN A 733 21.43 -29.05 4.33
CA ASN A 733 22.77 -28.48 4.32
C ASN A 733 22.79 -26.94 4.20
N ALA A 734 21.74 -26.32 3.64
CA ALA A 734 21.73 -24.88 3.45
C ALA A 734 21.80 -24.13 4.78
N ARG A 735 22.57 -23.04 4.78
CA ARG A 735 22.68 -22.11 5.90
C ARG A 735 22.27 -20.73 5.43
N PHE A 736 21.58 -20.00 6.29
CA PHE A 736 21.21 -18.62 6.03
C PHE A 736 22.16 -17.64 6.72
N VAL A 737 22.42 -16.53 6.04
CA VAL A 737 22.91 -15.32 6.65
C VAL A 737 21.76 -14.32 6.69
N ARG A 738 21.57 -13.66 7.82
CA ARG A 738 20.69 -12.49 7.90
C ARG A 738 21.41 -11.32 7.23
N ILE A 739 20.68 -10.59 6.40
CA ILE A 739 21.19 -9.41 5.72
C ILE A 739 20.44 -8.16 6.22
N SER A 740 21.16 -7.05 6.20
CA SER A 740 20.53 -5.73 6.38
C SER A 740 19.88 -5.28 5.08
N SER A 741 19.06 -4.21 5.14
CA SER A 741 18.55 -3.54 3.96
C SER A 741 19.67 -3.07 3.00
N ALA A 742 20.86 -2.77 3.51
CA ALA A 742 22.04 -2.49 2.67
C ALA A 742 22.54 -3.74 1.93
N GLY A 743 22.57 -4.89 2.59
CA GLY A 743 22.93 -6.17 1.98
C GLY A 743 21.89 -6.65 0.94
N LEU A 744 20.61 -6.39 1.20
CA LEU A 744 19.57 -6.66 0.19
C LEU A 744 19.78 -5.82 -1.06
N ARG A 745 20.08 -4.51 -0.92
CA ARG A 745 20.37 -3.63 -2.06
C ARG A 745 21.63 -4.08 -2.84
N GLU A 746 22.69 -4.50 -2.13
CA GLU A 746 23.89 -5.07 -2.75
C GLU A 746 23.57 -6.32 -3.56
N SER A 747 22.53 -7.08 -3.17
CA SER A 747 22.07 -8.30 -3.84
C SER A 747 21.31 -8.06 -5.15
N HIS A 748 20.93 -6.80 -5.44
CA HIS A 748 20.26 -6.41 -6.68
C HIS A 748 21.20 -5.64 -7.60
N PRO A 749 20.97 -5.62 -8.93
CA PRO A 749 21.75 -4.79 -9.85
C PRO A 749 21.74 -3.32 -9.39
N HIS A 750 22.90 -2.78 -9.04
CA HIS A 750 23.07 -1.39 -8.59
C HIS A 750 24.16 -0.70 -9.41
N ASP A 751 24.13 0.64 -9.46
CA ASP A 751 25.07 1.51 -10.17
C ASP A 751 25.19 1.24 -11.68
N VAL A 752 24.22 0.55 -12.30
CA VAL A 752 24.17 0.25 -13.73
C VAL A 752 22.86 0.68 -14.36
N MET A 753 22.88 1.03 -15.66
CA MET A 753 21.69 1.21 -16.45
C MET A 753 21.33 -0.15 -17.08
N VAL A 754 20.25 -0.77 -16.62
CA VAL A 754 19.76 -2.02 -17.23
C VAL A 754 19.23 -1.71 -18.64
N MET A 755 19.88 -2.27 -19.66
CA MET A 755 19.48 -2.12 -21.06
C MET A 755 18.45 -3.18 -21.47
N GLN A 756 18.54 -4.35 -20.85
CA GLN A 756 17.63 -5.48 -21.04
C GLN A 756 17.49 -6.19 -19.69
N GLU A 757 16.27 -6.32 -19.21
CA GLU A 757 15.99 -7.04 -17.96
C GLU A 757 16.18 -8.54 -18.16
N ALA A 758 16.71 -9.21 -17.12
CA ALA A 758 16.75 -10.66 -17.14
C ALA A 758 15.31 -11.22 -17.07
N PRO A 759 14.97 -12.31 -17.78
CA PRO A 759 13.60 -12.84 -17.82
C PRO A 759 13.02 -13.22 -16.44
N ASN A 760 13.89 -13.48 -15.46
CA ASN A 760 13.53 -13.82 -14.07
C ASN A 760 13.60 -12.61 -13.10
N ASP A 761 14.03 -11.44 -13.58
CA ASP A 761 14.11 -10.17 -12.83
C ASP A 761 12.99 -9.19 -13.25
N GLY A 762 12.35 -9.42 -14.40
CA GLY A 762 11.34 -8.55 -15.02
C GLY A 762 9.94 -8.60 -14.36
N LEU A 763 9.85 -8.83 -13.05
CA LEU A 763 8.58 -8.96 -12.34
C LEU A 763 8.04 -7.62 -11.80
N GLN A 764 8.76 -6.51 -12.03
CA GLN A 764 8.38 -5.18 -11.55
C GLN A 764 8.49 -4.14 -12.66
N ARG A 765 7.43 -3.96 -13.43
CA ARG A 765 7.16 -2.73 -14.18
C ARG A 765 5.93 -2.04 -13.65
#